data_f7238f72b052721eddcbbfb2ff39033d
#
_entry.id   f7238f72b052721eddcbbfb2ff39033d
#
_cell.length_a   1.000
_cell.length_b   1.000
_cell.length_c   1.000
_cell.angle_alpha   90.00
_cell.angle_beta   90.00
_cell.angle_gamma   90.00
#
_symmetry.space_group_name_H-M   'P 1'
#
loop_
_entity.id
_entity.type
_entity.pdbx_description
1 polymer ?
#
loop_
_entity_poly.entity_id
_entity_poly.type
_entity_poly.pdbx_seq_one_letter_code
_entity_poly.pdbx_strand_id
1 'polypeptide(L)'
;MNKNYDPKEIESKWQKVWMDEKAFAATDDYTKPKYYALVEFPYPSGQGLHVGHPRPYTALDIVARKRRLQGYNVLYPMGWDAFGLPTENYAIKNHIHPKIVTKNNVARFKNQLQSLGYSFDWDREINTTDPNYYHWTQWIFLKLYNAGLAYKSEMPVNWCTSCKVGLANEEVVNGVCERCGSPVVRKMKSQWMLKITEYADKLIDGLDGVDYVEKVKVSQRNWIGRSNGAEVDFSIAGADDKLRIYTTRPDTLFGVTYMVVSPEHPYLDKYKDQISNWDEIVAYREEAAKKSDFERSELAKDKTGVEIKGLKAVNPVNKKEIPIWVSDYVLMSYGTGAIMAVPAHDERDWAFAKKFNLPIVEVVAGGDVQNAAFTDVQTGTLVNSGFLDGLEVADAKKKIIEYLEENKIGTPKKNYKLRDWVFSRQRYWGEPIPIVKCEKCGYVPLSEDELPLELPDVESYMPTDNGESPLAAMTDWVNTTCPCCGGPAKRETDTMPQWAGSSWYFLRYTDPHNNDALASKEAMKYWLPVDWYNGGMEHTTLHLLYSRFWHRFLYDQGVVPCKEPYQKRTSHGMILGENGEKMSKSRGNVINPDDIVNEFGADTLRTYEMFIGAFELAASWSNEGVKGCRRFLERVWKLQDMLTDEEGFSKDMETKMHQTMKKVSSDFETLKYNTAIAAMMALLNDFYKKGSITKGELKTFLILLNPVAPHITEEMWEDCGFGGRLYKQAWPEYDEAKTVENTVEIAVQINGKTKGTVSIARDCDKDTAIAAGKEVIKDKLTGNIIKEIYVPGRIINIVMK
;
A
#
# COMPACT_ATOMS: atom_id res chain seq x y z
N MET A 1 48.18 -1.73 -6.24
CA MET A 1 47.73 -0.74 -7.22
C MET A 1 47.11 0.45 -6.51
N ASN A 2 47.72 1.63 -6.61
CA ASN A 2 47.17 2.82 -5.93
C ASN A 2 46.15 3.56 -6.83
N LYS A 3 45.06 2.92 -7.18
CA LYS A 3 43.94 3.64 -7.77
C LYS A 3 43.08 4.26 -6.63
N ASN A 4 42.83 5.55 -6.69
CA ASN A 4 41.84 6.17 -5.84
C ASN A 4 40.44 5.66 -6.21
N TYR A 5 39.57 5.52 -5.22
CA TYR A 5 38.16 5.19 -5.46
C TYR A 5 37.45 6.35 -6.19
N ASP A 6 37.20 6.17 -7.49
CA ASP A 6 36.44 7.11 -8.32
C ASP A 6 35.07 6.50 -8.71
N PRO A 7 33.98 6.86 -8.02
CA PRO A 7 32.67 6.33 -8.35
C PRO A 7 32.23 6.60 -9.79
N LYS A 8 32.52 7.78 -10.34
CA LYS A 8 32.05 8.16 -11.68
C LYS A 8 32.59 7.23 -12.78
N GLU A 9 33.84 6.91 -12.69
CA GLU A 9 34.48 5.99 -13.65
C GLU A 9 33.94 4.56 -13.45
N ILE A 10 33.95 4.08 -12.21
CA ILE A 10 33.55 2.72 -11.85
C ILE A 10 32.06 2.46 -12.17
N GLU A 11 31.19 3.37 -11.75
CA GLU A 11 29.75 3.23 -11.92
C GLU A 11 29.34 3.25 -13.40
N SER A 12 29.90 4.17 -14.18
CA SER A 12 29.67 4.24 -15.63
C SER A 12 30.14 2.98 -16.37
N LYS A 13 31.31 2.42 -15.99
CA LYS A 13 31.81 1.16 -16.52
C LYS A 13 30.85 0.01 -16.28
N TRP A 14 30.44 -0.20 -15.04
CA TRP A 14 29.62 -1.35 -14.68
C TRP A 14 28.18 -1.26 -15.17
N GLN A 15 27.57 -0.09 -15.18
CA GLN A 15 26.27 0.13 -15.79
C GLN A 15 26.28 -0.27 -17.26
N LYS A 16 27.33 0.11 -18.00
CA LYS A 16 27.48 -0.30 -19.38
C LYS A 16 27.67 -1.82 -19.52
N VAL A 17 28.54 -2.44 -18.72
CA VAL A 17 28.78 -3.90 -18.75
C VAL A 17 27.49 -4.66 -18.52
N TRP A 18 26.70 -4.27 -17.50
CA TRP A 18 25.44 -4.96 -17.18
C TRP A 18 24.39 -4.82 -18.29
N MET A 19 24.34 -3.66 -18.95
CA MET A 19 23.45 -3.45 -20.10
C MET A 19 23.86 -4.28 -21.31
N ASP A 20 25.16 -4.26 -21.66
CA ASP A 20 25.71 -4.98 -22.81
C ASP A 20 25.57 -6.52 -22.62
N GLU A 21 25.82 -7.03 -21.42
CA GLU A 21 25.70 -8.46 -21.08
C GLU A 21 24.24 -8.90 -20.78
N LYS A 22 23.26 -7.98 -20.76
CA LYS A 22 21.88 -8.24 -20.27
C LYS A 22 21.87 -8.98 -18.93
N ALA A 23 22.72 -8.52 -18.01
CA ALA A 23 23.10 -9.24 -16.79
C ALA A 23 21.91 -9.64 -15.90
N PHE A 24 20.81 -8.91 -15.98
CA PHE A 24 19.66 -9.04 -15.10
C PHE A 24 18.37 -9.45 -15.82
N ALA A 25 18.44 -9.81 -17.10
CA ALA A 25 17.29 -10.28 -17.85
C ALA A 25 16.75 -11.59 -17.27
N ALA A 26 15.45 -11.65 -17.03
CA ALA A 26 14.76 -12.88 -16.68
C ALA A 26 14.74 -13.83 -17.90
N THR A 27 14.86 -15.13 -17.67
CA THR A 27 14.89 -16.12 -18.74
C THR A 27 13.55 -16.83 -18.85
N ASP A 28 13.26 -17.37 -20.04
CA ASP A 28 12.08 -18.25 -20.26
C ASP A 28 12.38 -19.72 -19.88
N ASP A 29 13.41 -19.96 -19.06
CA ASP A 29 13.72 -21.26 -18.49
C ASP A 29 12.83 -21.50 -17.25
N TYR A 30 11.65 -22.04 -17.51
CA TYR A 30 10.63 -22.33 -16.48
C TYR A 30 10.95 -23.56 -15.62
N THR A 31 12.13 -24.17 -15.79
CA THR A 31 12.60 -25.28 -14.91
C THR A 31 13.30 -24.76 -13.65
N LYS A 32 13.78 -23.52 -13.66
CA LYS A 32 14.43 -22.89 -12.51
C LYS A 32 13.41 -22.40 -11.48
N PRO A 33 13.79 -22.34 -10.20
CA PRO A 33 12.96 -21.69 -9.19
C PRO A 33 12.82 -20.20 -9.55
N LYS A 34 11.58 -19.69 -9.57
CA LYS A 34 11.30 -18.30 -9.92
C LYS A 34 11.35 -17.40 -8.69
N TYR A 35 11.68 -16.14 -8.92
CA TYR A 35 11.44 -15.07 -7.95
C TYR A 35 10.98 -13.80 -8.65
N TYR A 36 9.77 -13.36 -8.39
CA TYR A 36 9.21 -12.15 -8.94
C TYR A 36 9.18 -11.06 -7.88
N ALA A 37 10.16 -10.15 -7.91
CA ALA A 37 10.21 -8.95 -7.10
C ALA A 37 9.54 -7.79 -7.85
N LEU A 38 8.67 -7.06 -7.19
CA LEU A 38 7.91 -5.97 -7.80
C LEU A 38 7.95 -4.72 -6.91
N VAL A 39 8.26 -3.58 -7.51
CA VAL A 39 8.07 -2.25 -6.92
C VAL A 39 7.01 -1.49 -7.70
N GLU A 40 6.34 -0.54 -7.06
CA GLU A 40 5.43 0.36 -7.77
C GLU A 40 6.21 1.15 -8.81
N PHE A 41 5.73 1.09 -10.06
CA PHE A 41 6.34 1.87 -11.14
C PHE A 41 5.99 3.37 -11.00
N PRO A 42 6.92 4.28 -11.35
CA PRO A 42 6.73 5.69 -11.08
C PRO A 42 5.79 6.37 -12.06
N TYR A 43 5.20 7.49 -11.63
CA TYR A 43 4.53 8.47 -12.49
C TYR A 43 5.59 9.43 -13.07
N PRO A 44 5.89 9.40 -14.37
CA PRO A 44 6.88 10.29 -14.96
C PRO A 44 6.32 11.71 -15.15
N SER A 45 5.82 12.31 -14.06
CA SER A 45 5.16 13.61 -14.02
C SER A 45 6.06 14.69 -13.45
N GLY A 46 6.91 15.29 -14.25
CA GLY A 46 7.74 16.41 -13.83
C GLY A 46 9.24 16.18 -13.97
N GLN A 47 10.06 16.92 -13.22
CA GLN A 47 11.49 17.08 -13.50
C GLN A 47 12.40 15.93 -13.02
N GLY A 48 11.90 14.73 -12.77
CA GLY A 48 12.67 13.58 -12.32
C GLY A 48 12.30 13.09 -10.93
N LEU A 49 13.07 12.10 -10.47
CA LEU A 49 12.96 11.50 -9.16
C LEU A 49 13.41 12.46 -8.04
N HIS A 50 12.95 12.24 -6.83
CA HIS A 50 13.55 12.77 -5.61
C HIS A 50 14.11 11.61 -4.76
N VAL A 51 14.96 11.90 -3.78
CA VAL A 51 15.63 10.87 -2.95
C VAL A 51 14.71 9.90 -2.20
N GLY A 52 13.43 10.17 -2.10
CA GLY A 52 12.47 9.19 -1.55
C GLY A 52 12.15 8.01 -2.47
N HIS A 53 12.32 8.14 -3.80
CA HIS A 53 12.08 7.06 -4.76
C HIS A 53 13.13 5.94 -4.71
N PRO A 54 14.44 6.22 -4.58
CA PRO A 54 15.46 5.18 -4.46
C PRO A 54 15.24 4.19 -3.32
N ARG A 55 14.59 4.59 -2.22
CA ARG A 55 14.40 3.75 -1.04
C ARG A 55 13.71 2.41 -1.33
N PRO A 56 12.48 2.35 -1.87
CA PRO A 56 11.83 1.09 -2.21
C PRO A 56 12.56 0.33 -3.32
N TYR A 57 13.12 1.04 -4.30
CA TYR A 57 13.81 0.42 -5.41
C TYR A 57 15.10 -0.28 -4.97
N THR A 58 15.91 0.37 -4.14
CA THR A 58 17.12 -0.23 -3.57
C THR A 58 16.80 -1.43 -2.70
N ALA A 59 15.74 -1.34 -1.88
CA ALA A 59 15.34 -2.41 -0.97
C ALA A 59 15.04 -3.72 -1.71
N LEU A 60 14.22 -3.68 -2.75
CA LEU A 60 13.92 -4.88 -3.53
C LEU A 60 15.02 -5.26 -4.53
N ASP A 61 15.86 -4.30 -4.96
CA ASP A 61 17.06 -4.62 -5.73
C ASP A 61 18.04 -5.50 -4.92
N ILE A 62 18.18 -5.21 -3.62
CA ILE A 62 18.98 -6.05 -2.71
C ILE A 62 18.44 -7.49 -2.68
N VAL A 63 17.12 -7.65 -2.54
CA VAL A 63 16.48 -8.97 -2.55
C VAL A 63 16.67 -9.65 -3.91
N ALA A 64 16.42 -8.94 -5.01
CA ALA A 64 16.56 -9.46 -6.37
C ALA A 64 17.99 -9.95 -6.66
N ARG A 65 19.02 -9.16 -6.29
CA ARG A 65 20.43 -9.56 -6.44
C ARG A 65 20.78 -10.78 -5.61
N LYS A 66 20.36 -10.80 -4.33
CA LYS A 66 20.55 -11.97 -3.46
C LYS A 66 19.90 -13.23 -4.06
N ARG A 67 18.67 -13.15 -4.57
CA ARG A 67 17.98 -14.29 -5.18
C ARG A 67 18.69 -14.80 -6.43
N ARG A 68 19.26 -13.93 -7.28
CA ARG A 68 20.08 -14.36 -8.42
C ARG A 68 21.33 -15.11 -7.96
N LEU A 69 22.01 -14.61 -6.93
CA LEU A 69 23.15 -15.31 -6.32
C LEU A 69 22.76 -16.64 -5.66
N GLN A 70 21.48 -16.84 -5.32
CA GLN A 70 20.91 -18.10 -4.84
C GLN A 70 20.44 -19.02 -5.98
N GLY A 71 20.64 -18.65 -7.24
CA GLY A 71 20.30 -19.49 -8.40
C GLY A 71 18.86 -19.34 -8.91
N TYR A 72 18.08 -18.40 -8.39
CA TYR A 72 16.73 -18.14 -8.90
C TYR A 72 16.75 -17.47 -10.26
N ASN A 73 15.72 -17.78 -11.08
CA ASN A 73 15.34 -16.94 -12.21
C ASN A 73 14.53 -15.77 -11.66
N VAL A 74 15.08 -14.56 -11.74
CA VAL A 74 14.52 -13.39 -11.07
C VAL A 74 13.90 -12.43 -12.10
N LEU A 75 12.62 -12.13 -11.93
CA LEU A 75 11.93 -11.05 -12.63
C LEU A 75 11.87 -9.82 -11.73
N TYR A 76 12.62 -8.77 -12.08
CA TYR A 76 12.59 -7.46 -11.43
C TYR A 76 12.47 -6.38 -12.51
N PRO A 77 11.21 -6.09 -12.94
CA PRO A 77 10.95 -5.22 -14.07
C PRO A 77 10.74 -3.77 -13.67
N MET A 78 10.78 -2.87 -14.66
CA MET A 78 10.44 -1.46 -14.51
C MET A 78 9.62 -0.97 -15.71
N GLY A 79 8.78 0.03 -15.46
CA GLY A 79 7.93 0.66 -16.47
C GLY A 79 7.39 2.01 -16.00
N TRP A 80 6.38 2.53 -16.73
CA TRP A 80 5.93 3.90 -16.58
C TRP A 80 4.40 3.96 -16.50
N ASP A 81 3.89 4.45 -15.36
CA ASP A 81 2.49 4.84 -15.23
C ASP A 81 2.33 6.27 -15.74
N ALA A 82 2.14 6.42 -17.04
CA ALA A 82 2.34 7.68 -17.73
C ALA A 82 1.06 8.41 -18.15
N PHE A 83 -0.11 7.76 -18.04
CA PHE A 83 -1.41 8.41 -18.19
C PHE A 83 -1.84 9.15 -16.92
N GLY A 84 -2.89 9.96 -17.02
CA GLY A 84 -3.60 10.58 -15.92
C GLY A 84 -3.24 12.02 -15.61
N LEU A 85 -3.88 12.52 -14.57
CA LEU A 85 -3.86 13.93 -14.15
C LEU A 85 -2.47 14.50 -13.86
N PRO A 86 -1.52 13.78 -13.26
CA PRO A 86 -0.22 14.36 -12.94
C PRO A 86 0.54 14.85 -14.19
N THR A 87 0.60 14.00 -15.21
CA THR A 87 1.26 14.35 -16.49
C THR A 87 0.50 15.42 -17.25
N GLU A 88 -0.84 15.32 -17.33
CA GLU A 88 -1.67 16.28 -18.04
C GLU A 88 -1.63 17.68 -17.39
N ASN A 89 -1.72 17.76 -16.05
CA ASN A 89 -1.61 19.04 -15.35
C ASN A 89 -0.23 19.69 -15.50
N TYR A 90 0.84 18.89 -15.55
CA TYR A 90 2.18 19.38 -15.84
C TYR A 90 2.27 19.92 -17.28
N ALA A 91 1.69 19.19 -18.24
CA ALA A 91 1.64 19.57 -19.65
C ALA A 91 0.86 20.89 -19.85
N ILE A 92 -0.31 21.03 -19.23
CA ILE A 92 -1.10 22.27 -19.23
C ILE A 92 -0.31 23.44 -18.69
N LYS A 93 0.33 23.28 -17.51
CA LYS A 93 1.11 24.34 -16.87
C LYS A 93 2.28 24.82 -17.71
N ASN A 94 2.88 23.95 -18.50
CA ASN A 94 4.07 24.23 -19.31
C ASN A 94 3.74 24.48 -20.80
N HIS A 95 2.45 24.47 -21.19
CA HIS A 95 2.01 24.63 -22.58
C HIS A 95 2.67 23.64 -23.57
N ILE A 96 2.82 22.39 -23.16
CA ILE A 96 3.44 21.31 -23.94
C ILE A 96 2.45 20.15 -24.05
N HIS A 97 2.38 19.49 -25.21
CA HIS A 97 1.48 18.34 -25.38
C HIS A 97 1.88 17.18 -24.43
N PRO A 98 0.93 16.49 -23.74
CA PRO A 98 1.22 15.42 -22.77
C PRO A 98 2.09 14.29 -23.33
N LYS A 99 1.93 13.93 -24.59
CA LYS A 99 2.73 12.91 -25.30
C LYS A 99 4.24 13.29 -25.33
N ILE A 100 4.55 14.57 -25.53
CA ILE A 100 5.94 15.08 -25.53
C ILE A 100 6.49 15.08 -24.11
N VAL A 101 5.70 15.55 -23.16
CA VAL A 101 6.06 15.55 -21.74
C VAL A 101 6.36 14.13 -21.26
N THR A 102 5.48 13.18 -21.57
CA THR A 102 5.68 11.76 -21.23
C THR A 102 6.98 11.23 -21.79
N LYS A 103 7.24 11.42 -23.08
CA LYS A 103 8.47 10.95 -23.72
C LYS A 103 9.72 11.48 -23.04
N ASN A 104 9.76 12.79 -22.77
CA ASN A 104 10.91 13.44 -22.15
C ASN A 104 11.12 13.01 -20.69
N ASN A 105 10.03 12.92 -19.94
CA ASN A 105 10.09 12.53 -18.54
C ASN A 105 10.47 11.06 -18.38
N VAL A 106 9.91 10.16 -19.18
CA VAL A 106 10.30 8.74 -19.20
C VAL A 106 11.78 8.58 -19.46
N ALA A 107 12.33 9.27 -20.48
CA ALA A 107 13.75 9.23 -20.76
C ALA A 107 14.61 9.69 -19.57
N ARG A 108 14.20 10.78 -18.91
CA ARG A 108 14.91 11.29 -17.73
C ARG A 108 14.84 10.33 -16.54
N PHE A 109 13.67 9.82 -16.20
CA PHE A 109 13.49 8.86 -15.12
C PHE A 109 14.29 7.58 -15.37
N LYS A 110 14.28 7.07 -16.61
CA LYS A 110 15.06 5.91 -17.01
C LYS A 110 16.57 6.13 -16.79
N ASN A 111 17.08 7.27 -17.22
CA ASN A 111 18.49 7.62 -17.02
C ASN A 111 18.85 7.68 -15.52
N GLN A 112 17.98 8.26 -14.67
CA GLN A 112 18.20 8.32 -13.23
C GLN A 112 18.19 6.92 -12.60
N LEU A 113 17.26 6.05 -12.98
CA LEU A 113 17.20 4.68 -12.46
C LEU A 113 18.39 3.83 -12.92
N GLN A 114 18.85 4.03 -14.17
CA GLN A 114 20.04 3.36 -14.70
C GLN A 114 21.32 3.83 -13.99
N SER A 115 21.45 5.13 -13.73
CA SER A 115 22.60 5.68 -12.99
C SER A 115 22.71 5.16 -11.56
N LEU A 116 21.60 4.73 -10.94
CA LEU A 116 21.58 4.09 -9.62
C LEU A 116 21.95 2.60 -9.65
N GLY A 117 22.16 2.04 -10.85
CA GLY A 117 22.65 0.67 -11.04
C GLY A 117 21.67 -0.41 -10.57
N TYR A 118 20.38 -0.18 -10.68
CA TYR A 118 19.38 -1.19 -10.32
C TYR A 118 19.40 -2.37 -11.29
N SER A 119 19.18 -3.56 -10.77
CA SER A 119 19.13 -4.80 -11.54
C SER A 119 17.76 -5.04 -12.20
N PHE A 120 17.17 -3.99 -12.76
CA PHE A 120 15.93 -4.10 -13.52
C PHE A 120 16.13 -4.84 -14.83
N ASP A 121 15.14 -5.64 -15.20
CA ASP A 121 15.04 -6.24 -16.52
C ASP A 121 14.44 -5.23 -17.51
N TRP A 122 15.29 -4.49 -18.18
CA TRP A 122 14.91 -3.46 -19.15
C TRP A 122 14.32 -4.01 -20.45
N ASP A 123 14.51 -5.30 -20.76
CA ASP A 123 13.89 -5.94 -21.91
C ASP A 123 12.37 -6.12 -21.68
N ARG A 124 11.91 -6.01 -20.44
CA ARG A 124 10.49 -6.09 -20.06
C ARG A 124 9.88 -4.75 -19.67
N GLU A 125 10.47 -3.66 -20.14
CA GLU A 125 9.96 -2.30 -19.94
C GLU A 125 8.59 -2.13 -20.58
N ILE A 126 7.65 -1.50 -19.85
CA ILE A 126 6.31 -1.17 -20.31
C ILE A 126 5.98 0.31 -20.10
N ASN A 127 5.02 0.81 -20.88
CA ASN A 127 4.50 2.17 -20.74
C ASN A 127 2.98 2.13 -20.91
N THR A 128 2.24 2.62 -19.94
CA THR A 128 0.76 2.60 -19.97
C THR A 128 0.18 3.44 -21.11
N THR A 129 0.95 4.38 -21.70
CA THR A 129 0.52 5.19 -22.85
C THR A 129 0.81 4.54 -24.21
N ASP A 130 1.45 3.38 -24.23
CA ASP A 130 1.66 2.61 -25.47
C ASP A 130 0.34 1.98 -25.90
N PRO A 131 -0.12 2.16 -27.17
CA PRO A 131 -1.29 1.48 -27.72
C PRO A 131 -1.26 -0.05 -27.55
N ASN A 132 -0.08 -0.67 -27.68
CA ASN A 132 0.09 -2.11 -27.44
C ASN A 132 -0.15 -2.52 -25.97
N TYR A 133 0.04 -1.57 -25.03
CA TYR A 133 -0.27 -1.79 -23.63
C TYR A 133 -1.75 -1.56 -23.34
N TYR A 134 -2.29 -0.39 -23.66
CA TYR A 134 -3.66 -0.06 -23.29
C TYR A 134 -4.73 -0.77 -24.16
N HIS A 135 -4.35 -1.40 -25.26
CA HIS A 135 -5.16 -2.42 -25.95
C HIS A 135 -5.71 -3.42 -24.92
N TRP A 136 -4.86 -3.94 -24.05
CA TRP A 136 -5.26 -4.94 -23.05
C TRP A 136 -5.99 -4.33 -21.86
N THR A 137 -5.73 -3.08 -21.51
CA THR A 137 -6.56 -2.33 -20.54
C THR A 137 -8.00 -2.23 -21.05
N GLN A 138 -8.16 -1.88 -22.31
CA GLN A 138 -9.47 -1.80 -22.99
C GLN A 138 -10.13 -3.18 -23.08
N TRP A 139 -9.37 -4.21 -23.39
CA TRP A 139 -9.87 -5.59 -23.43
C TRP A 139 -10.41 -6.04 -22.05
N ILE A 140 -9.70 -5.75 -20.96
CA ILE A 140 -10.19 -6.05 -19.59
C ILE A 140 -11.48 -5.28 -19.31
N PHE A 141 -11.55 -4.01 -19.70
CA PHE A 141 -12.77 -3.22 -19.54
C PHE A 141 -13.95 -3.84 -20.30
N LEU A 142 -13.76 -4.30 -21.53
CA LEU A 142 -14.80 -5.00 -22.30
C LEU A 142 -15.27 -6.29 -21.61
N LYS A 143 -14.34 -7.05 -21.03
CA LYS A 143 -14.70 -8.25 -20.24
C LYS A 143 -15.54 -7.87 -19.00
N LEU A 144 -15.17 -6.80 -18.29
CA LEU A 144 -15.96 -6.27 -17.15
C LEU A 144 -17.35 -5.81 -17.61
N TYR A 145 -17.44 -5.11 -18.75
CA TYR A 145 -18.70 -4.67 -19.33
C TYR A 145 -19.61 -5.84 -19.69
N ASN A 146 -19.09 -6.83 -20.41
CA ASN A 146 -19.82 -8.02 -20.82
C ASN A 146 -20.27 -8.89 -19.63
N ALA A 147 -19.53 -8.85 -18.52
CA ALA A 147 -19.91 -9.49 -17.27
C ALA A 147 -20.94 -8.68 -16.43
N GLY A 148 -21.38 -7.51 -16.92
CA GLY A 148 -22.31 -6.63 -16.20
C GLY A 148 -21.70 -5.93 -14.98
N LEU A 149 -20.35 -5.89 -14.89
CA LEU A 149 -19.60 -5.25 -13.81
C LEU A 149 -19.20 -3.80 -14.13
N ALA A 150 -19.23 -3.39 -15.41
CA ALA A 150 -19.11 -2.00 -15.82
C ALA A 150 -20.47 -1.48 -16.31
N TYR A 151 -20.88 -0.31 -15.81
CA TYR A 151 -22.16 0.31 -16.14
C TYR A 151 -22.07 1.83 -16.13
N LYS A 152 -22.96 2.50 -16.88
CA LYS A 152 -23.08 3.97 -16.89
C LYS A 152 -24.22 4.39 -15.98
N SER A 153 -24.00 5.37 -15.12
CA SER A 153 -25.02 5.89 -14.19
C SER A 153 -24.89 7.40 -14.04
N GLU A 154 -26.03 8.09 -13.95
CA GLU A 154 -26.08 9.49 -13.56
C GLU A 154 -26.21 9.57 -12.04
N MET A 155 -25.25 10.19 -11.39
CA MET A 155 -25.17 10.23 -9.93
C MET A 155 -24.38 11.44 -9.44
N PRO A 156 -24.57 11.85 -8.17
CA PRO A 156 -23.70 12.86 -7.57
C PRO A 156 -22.31 12.29 -7.34
N VAL A 157 -21.31 12.83 -8.01
CA VAL A 157 -19.90 12.45 -7.85
C VAL A 157 -19.13 13.50 -7.09
N ASN A 158 -18.01 13.12 -6.51
CA ASN A 158 -17.03 14.03 -5.96
C ASN A 158 -16.36 14.80 -7.10
N TRP A 159 -16.57 16.09 -7.19
CA TRP A 159 -16.04 16.93 -8.25
C TRP A 159 -14.94 17.84 -7.72
N CYS A 160 -13.73 17.70 -8.26
CA CYS A 160 -12.65 18.64 -7.98
C CYS A 160 -12.81 19.91 -8.84
N THR A 161 -12.99 21.06 -8.19
CA THR A 161 -13.23 22.34 -8.87
C THR A 161 -12.01 22.86 -9.61
N SER A 162 -10.81 22.55 -9.15
CA SER A 162 -9.54 22.93 -9.79
C SER A 162 -9.15 21.98 -10.93
N CYS A 163 -9.19 20.67 -10.69
CA CYS A 163 -8.88 19.68 -11.73
C CYS A 163 -10.01 19.51 -12.75
N LYS A 164 -11.22 20.00 -12.46
CA LYS A 164 -12.42 19.92 -13.32
C LYS A 164 -12.73 18.48 -13.74
N VAL A 165 -12.75 17.58 -12.76
CA VAL A 165 -12.93 16.13 -12.98
C VAL A 165 -13.69 15.48 -11.83
N GLY A 166 -14.46 14.41 -12.14
CA GLY A 166 -15.04 13.51 -11.15
C GLY A 166 -13.98 12.62 -10.52
N LEU A 167 -14.04 12.47 -9.21
CA LEU A 167 -13.13 11.68 -8.40
C LEU A 167 -13.84 10.48 -7.79
N ALA A 168 -13.15 9.36 -7.67
CA ALA A 168 -13.59 8.25 -6.83
C ALA A 168 -13.53 8.66 -5.34
N ASN A 169 -14.23 7.92 -4.47
CA ASN A 169 -14.22 8.22 -3.04
C ASN A 169 -12.82 8.10 -2.44
N GLU A 170 -12.03 7.17 -2.94
CA GLU A 170 -10.67 6.89 -2.54
C GLU A 170 -9.68 8.03 -2.87
N GLU A 171 -10.04 8.90 -3.83
CA GLU A 171 -9.23 10.04 -4.26
C GLU A 171 -9.57 11.34 -3.50
N VAL A 172 -10.45 11.24 -2.48
CA VAL A 172 -10.85 12.38 -1.64
C VAL A 172 -10.37 12.15 -0.21
N VAL A 173 -9.51 13.05 0.27
CA VAL A 173 -8.94 12.97 1.62
C VAL A 173 -9.35 14.21 2.41
N ASN A 174 -10.08 14.02 3.51
CA ASN A 174 -10.59 15.12 4.36
C ASN A 174 -11.36 16.22 3.57
N GLY A 175 -12.16 15.81 2.58
CA GLY A 175 -12.98 16.72 1.78
C GLY A 175 -12.23 17.47 0.68
N VAL A 176 -10.95 17.18 0.46
CA VAL A 176 -10.14 17.78 -0.60
C VAL A 176 -9.62 16.75 -1.59
N CYS A 177 -9.33 17.20 -2.80
CA CYS A 177 -8.73 16.37 -3.84
C CYS A 177 -7.31 15.96 -3.43
N GLU A 178 -7.03 14.67 -3.41
CA GLU A 178 -5.71 14.11 -3.07
C GLU A 178 -4.58 14.70 -3.94
N ARG A 179 -4.89 15.02 -5.20
CA ARG A 179 -3.90 15.48 -6.18
C ARG A 179 -3.53 16.96 -6.07
N CYS A 180 -4.53 17.84 -5.91
CA CYS A 180 -4.30 19.29 -5.96
C CYS A 180 -4.62 20.00 -4.64
N GLY A 181 -5.19 19.32 -3.64
CA GLY A 181 -5.56 19.89 -2.35
C GLY A 181 -6.78 20.83 -2.39
N SER A 182 -7.44 21.00 -3.55
CA SER A 182 -8.60 21.87 -3.68
C SER A 182 -9.85 21.23 -3.09
N PRO A 183 -10.80 22.03 -2.58
CA PRO A 183 -12.08 21.52 -2.08
C PRO A 183 -12.85 20.73 -3.14
N VAL A 184 -13.49 19.66 -2.70
CA VAL A 184 -14.34 18.81 -3.53
C VAL A 184 -15.79 19.12 -3.24
N VAL A 185 -16.60 19.26 -4.31
CA VAL A 185 -18.04 19.49 -4.23
C VAL A 185 -18.83 18.34 -4.84
N ARG A 186 -20.12 18.23 -4.53
CA ARG A 186 -20.99 17.26 -5.20
C ARG A 186 -21.51 17.85 -6.51
N LYS A 187 -21.41 17.07 -7.61
CA LYS A 187 -21.92 17.44 -8.93
C LYS A 187 -22.59 16.23 -9.58
N MET A 188 -23.81 16.40 -10.09
CA MET A 188 -24.49 15.36 -10.90
C MET A 188 -23.73 15.16 -12.20
N LYS A 189 -23.32 13.91 -12.48
CA LYS A 189 -22.59 13.53 -13.69
C LYS A 189 -22.96 12.11 -14.13
N SER A 190 -23.02 11.92 -15.41
CA SER A 190 -23.05 10.59 -16.00
C SER A 190 -21.65 10.00 -15.98
N GLN A 191 -21.45 8.90 -15.28
CA GLN A 191 -20.15 8.26 -15.01
C GLN A 191 -20.17 6.78 -15.35
N TRP A 192 -19.04 6.27 -15.83
CA TRP A 192 -18.80 4.83 -15.80
C TRP A 192 -18.43 4.39 -14.41
N MET A 193 -19.03 3.29 -13.99
CA MET A 193 -18.86 2.69 -12.67
C MET A 193 -18.42 1.25 -12.84
N LEU A 194 -17.50 0.80 -11.97
CA LEU A 194 -17.17 -0.62 -11.82
C LEU A 194 -17.72 -1.17 -10.52
N LYS A 195 -18.43 -2.30 -10.57
CA LYS A 195 -19.04 -2.97 -9.41
C LYS A 195 -18.01 -3.70 -8.55
N ILE A 196 -17.06 -2.95 -7.99
CA ILE A 196 -16.07 -3.49 -7.04
C ILE A 196 -16.75 -4.07 -5.79
N THR A 197 -17.96 -3.61 -5.47
CA THR A 197 -18.75 -4.09 -4.33
C THR A 197 -19.15 -5.56 -4.47
N GLU A 198 -19.32 -6.09 -5.69
CA GLU A 198 -19.56 -7.50 -5.96
C GLU A 198 -18.38 -8.41 -5.56
N TYR A 199 -17.20 -7.80 -5.39
CA TYR A 199 -15.97 -8.48 -4.97
C TYR A 199 -15.59 -8.22 -3.51
N ALA A 200 -16.40 -7.49 -2.76
CA ALA A 200 -16.10 -7.06 -1.39
C ALA A 200 -15.72 -8.23 -0.46
N ASP A 201 -16.51 -9.31 -0.44
CA ASP A 201 -16.20 -10.51 0.36
C ASP A 201 -14.90 -11.17 -0.11
N LYS A 202 -14.73 -11.38 -1.42
CA LYS A 202 -13.52 -12.00 -1.98
C LYS A 202 -12.27 -11.19 -1.66
N LEU A 203 -12.37 -9.85 -1.65
CA LEU A 203 -11.27 -8.94 -1.33
C LEU A 203 -10.90 -8.98 0.17
N ILE A 204 -11.89 -9.12 1.08
CA ILE A 204 -11.62 -9.29 2.51
C ILE A 204 -11.04 -10.67 2.82
N ASP A 205 -11.73 -11.73 2.36
CA ASP A 205 -11.37 -13.12 2.70
C ASP A 205 -10.02 -13.50 2.08
N GLY A 206 -9.66 -12.92 0.93
CA GLY A 206 -8.36 -13.12 0.29
C GLY A 206 -7.17 -12.61 1.10
N LEU A 207 -7.37 -11.67 2.03
CA LEU A 207 -6.32 -11.17 2.90
C LEU A 207 -5.79 -12.21 3.90
N ASP A 208 -6.55 -13.25 4.18
CA ASP A 208 -6.14 -14.29 5.13
C ASP A 208 -5.07 -15.22 4.53
N GLY A 209 -5.03 -15.35 3.19
CA GLY A 209 -4.11 -16.22 2.47
C GLY A 209 -2.78 -15.58 2.02
N VAL A 210 -2.53 -14.30 2.38
CA VAL A 210 -1.37 -13.53 1.91
C VAL A 210 -0.55 -12.95 3.07
N ASP A 211 0.76 -12.79 2.83
CA ASP A 211 1.71 -12.19 3.77
C ASP A 211 1.83 -10.68 3.55
N TYR A 212 0.75 -9.95 3.85
CA TYR A 212 0.77 -8.48 3.85
C TYR A 212 1.02 -7.97 5.27
N VAL A 213 1.75 -6.85 5.37
CA VAL A 213 1.89 -6.17 6.68
C VAL A 213 0.52 -5.86 7.28
N GLU A 214 0.33 -6.11 8.57
CA GLU A 214 -0.99 -6.09 9.22
C GLU A 214 -1.71 -4.74 9.03
N LYS A 215 -0.97 -3.64 9.04
CA LYS A 215 -1.52 -2.30 8.79
C LYS A 215 -2.24 -2.20 7.43
N VAL A 216 -1.72 -2.85 6.39
CA VAL A 216 -2.35 -2.91 5.06
C VAL A 216 -3.64 -3.72 5.12
N LYS A 217 -3.62 -4.91 5.76
CA LYS A 217 -4.80 -5.76 5.92
C LYS A 217 -5.92 -5.04 6.66
N VAL A 218 -5.59 -4.43 7.80
CA VAL A 218 -6.54 -3.65 8.62
C VAL A 218 -7.12 -2.48 7.83
N SER A 219 -6.27 -1.73 7.11
CA SER A 219 -6.75 -0.60 6.30
C SER A 219 -7.72 -1.04 5.21
N GLN A 220 -7.44 -2.12 4.48
CA GLN A 220 -8.36 -2.64 3.46
C GLN A 220 -9.65 -3.18 4.06
N ARG A 221 -9.59 -3.96 5.15
CA ARG A 221 -10.78 -4.44 5.85
C ARG A 221 -11.67 -3.30 6.32
N ASN A 222 -11.09 -2.25 6.90
CA ASN A 222 -11.81 -1.08 7.38
C ASN A 222 -12.41 -0.26 6.23
N TRP A 223 -11.70 -0.14 5.11
CA TRP A 223 -12.18 0.55 3.92
C TRP A 223 -13.36 -0.16 3.28
N ILE A 224 -13.25 -1.47 3.07
CA ILE A 224 -14.35 -2.29 2.57
C ILE A 224 -15.49 -2.30 3.58
N GLY A 225 -15.19 -2.37 4.86
CA GLY A 225 -16.11 -2.16 5.97
C GLY A 225 -17.29 -3.13 5.95
N ARG A 226 -17.01 -4.46 5.80
CA ARG A 226 -18.02 -5.49 5.89
C ARG A 226 -18.69 -5.48 7.27
N SER A 227 -19.99 -5.37 7.28
CA SER A 227 -20.81 -5.44 8.48
C SER A 227 -21.92 -6.48 8.31
N ASN A 228 -22.15 -7.26 9.35
CA ASN A 228 -23.27 -8.19 9.44
C ASN A 228 -24.38 -7.54 10.27
N GLY A 229 -25.59 -7.57 9.76
CA GLY A 229 -26.74 -6.97 10.41
C GLY A 229 -28.04 -7.52 9.85
N ALA A 230 -29.09 -6.73 9.92
CA ALA A 230 -30.38 -7.07 9.35
C ALA A 230 -31.01 -5.84 8.66
N GLU A 231 -31.71 -6.08 7.56
CA GLU A 231 -32.72 -5.16 7.06
C GLU A 231 -34.01 -5.39 7.86
N VAL A 232 -34.64 -4.32 8.29
CA VAL A 232 -35.86 -4.38 9.13
C VAL A 232 -36.90 -3.41 8.59
N ASP A 233 -38.12 -3.86 8.47
CA ASP A 233 -39.27 -3.10 7.98
C ASP A 233 -40.08 -2.52 9.14
N PHE A 234 -40.13 -1.18 9.19
CA PHE A 234 -41.03 -0.44 10.10
C PHE A 234 -42.28 -0.01 9.33
N SER A 235 -43.45 -0.41 9.77
CA SER A 235 -44.69 0.05 9.15
C SER A 235 -44.94 1.54 9.44
N ILE A 236 -45.57 2.25 8.50
CA ILE A 236 -45.99 3.65 8.72
C ILE A 236 -47.42 3.63 9.26
N ALA A 237 -47.64 4.32 10.38
CA ALA A 237 -48.95 4.40 10.98
C ALA A 237 -49.94 5.11 10.04
N GLY A 238 -51.04 4.42 9.72
CA GLY A 238 -52.06 4.96 8.82
C GLY A 238 -51.80 4.81 7.33
N ALA A 239 -50.75 4.06 6.92
CA ALA A 239 -50.44 3.77 5.53
C ALA A 239 -50.05 2.31 5.31
N ASP A 240 -50.36 1.77 4.14
CA ASP A 240 -49.93 0.43 3.69
C ASP A 240 -48.50 0.45 3.16
N ASP A 241 -47.58 1.05 3.91
CA ASP A 241 -46.21 1.20 3.50
C ASP A 241 -45.22 0.91 4.62
N LYS A 242 -44.00 0.68 4.27
CA LYS A 242 -42.93 0.28 5.19
C LYS A 242 -41.69 1.13 4.96
N LEU A 243 -41.08 1.58 6.03
CA LEU A 243 -39.78 2.22 6.03
C LEU A 243 -38.72 1.16 6.34
N ARG A 244 -37.92 0.76 5.34
CA ARG A 244 -36.87 -0.24 5.50
C ARG A 244 -35.61 0.42 5.99
N ILE A 245 -34.98 -0.15 7.02
CA ILE A 245 -33.69 0.27 7.54
C ILE A 245 -32.69 -0.90 7.51
N TYR A 246 -31.41 -0.56 7.57
CA TYR A 246 -30.34 -1.51 7.87
C TYR A 246 -29.73 -1.21 9.23
N THR A 247 -29.54 -2.25 10.06
CA THR A 247 -28.87 -2.10 11.36
C THR A 247 -27.88 -3.22 11.62
N THR A 248 -26.74 -2.89 12.22
CA THR A 248 -25.75 -3.86 12.75
C THR A 248 -26.09 -4.31 14.17
N ARG A 249 -27.11 -3.67 14.78
CA ARG A 249 -27.59 -3.90 16.15
C ARG A 249 -29.09 -4.27 16.18
N PRO A 250 -29.50 -5.35 15.49
CA PRO A 250 -30.92 -5.77 15.58
C PRO A 250 -31.30 -6.18 16.99
N ASP A 251 -30.37 -6.58 17.86
CA ASP A 251 -30.58 -6.86 19.30
C ASP A 251 -31.16 -5.67 20.07
N THR A 252 -30.97 -4.43 19.61
CA THR A 252 -31.42 -3.22 20.29
C THR A 252 -32.77 -2.68 19.77
N LEU A 253 -33.50 -3.42 18.93
CA LEU A 253 -34.77 -2.99 18.33
C LEU A 253 -35.80 -2.52 19.35
N PHE A 254 -35.87 -3.14 20.54
CA PHE A 254 -36.76 -2.74 21.61
C PHE A 254 -36.45 -1.33 22.16
N GLY A 255 -35.22 -0.85 22.00
CA GLY A 255 -34.75 0.47 22.44
C GLY A 255 -34.92 1.59 21.42
N VAL A 256 -35.53 1.31 20.27
CA VAL A 256 -35.77 2.32 19.23
C VAL A 256 -36.84 3.29 19.70
N THR A 257 -36.49 4.58 19.81
CA THR A 257 -37.39 5.63 20.29
C THR A 257 -37.78 6.65 19.24
N TYR A 258 -37.04 6.69 18.10
CA TYR A 258 -37.38 7.48 16.93
C TYR A 258 -36.70 6.89 15.68
N MET A 259 -37.16 7.35 14.52
CA MET A 259 -36.54 7.05 13.19
C MET A 259 -35.97 8.30 12.60
N VAL A 260 -34.92 8.15 11.74
CA VAL A 260 -34.37 9.29 11.01
C VAL A 260 -34.25 8.92 9.54
N VAL A 261 -34.69 9.81 8.68
CA VAL A 261 -34.51 9.71 7.23
C VAL A 261 -33.59 10.80 6.72
N SER A 262 -32.90 10.50 5.62
CA SER A 262 -32.06 11.48 4.93
C SER A 262 -32.92 12.60 4.31
N PRO A 263 -32.41 13.84 4.17
CA PRO A 263 -33.10 14.92 3.48
C PRO A 263 -33.51 14.61 2.04
N GLU A 264 -32.81 13.70 1.39
CA GLU A 264 -33.05 13.26 0.00
C GLU A 264 -33.97 12.02 -0.08
N HIS A 265 -34.48 11.51 1.03
CA HIS A 265 -35.23 10.25 1.04
C HIS A 265 -36.56 10.37 0.26
N PRO A 266 -36.88 9.45 -0.68
CA PRO A 266 -38.08 9.51 -1.52
C PRO A 266 -39.41 9.56 -0.76
N TYR A 267 -39.43 9.07 0.47
CA TYR A 267 -40.59 9.12 1.34
C TYR A 267 -41.08 10.53 1.60
N LEU A 268 -40.21 11.51 1.68
CA LEU A 268 -40.58 12.91 1.91
C LEU A 268 -41.51 13.42 0.83
N ASP A 269 -41.12 13.19 -0.44
CA ASP A 269 -41.89 13.65 -1.59
C ASP A 269 -43.18 12.79 -1.78
N LYS A 270 -43.11 11.49 -1.46
CA LYS A 270 -44.24 10.57 -1.53
C LYS A 270 -45.37 10.96 -0.57
N TYR A 271 -45.05 11.41 0.63
CA TYR A 271 -45.99 11.71 1.71
C TYR A 271 -46.14 13.23 1.99
N LYS A 272 -45.69 14.10 1.09
CA LYS A 272 -45.72 15.57 1.26
C LYS A 272 -47.08 16.12 1.70
N ASP A 273 -48.18 15.58 1.16
CA ASP A 273 -49.55 16.05 1.43
C ASP A 273 -50.05 15.62 2.84
N GLN A 274 -49.38 14.67 3.49
CA GLN A 274 -49.67 14.21 4.85
C GLN A 274 -48.74 14.84 5.91
N ILE A 275 -47.70 15.55 5.46
CA ILE A 275 -46.71 16.21 6.30
C ILE A 275 -47.20 17.63 6.59
N SER A 276 -47.67 17.90 7.79
CA SER A 276 -48.26 19.19 8.16
C SER A 276 -47.26 20.34 8.25
N ASN A 277 -45.98 20.05 8.40
CA ASN A 277 -44.87 21.04 8.44
C ASN A 277 -43.97 20.92 7.23
N TRP A 278 -44.51 20.72 6.03
CA TRP A 278 -43.74 20.52 4.79
C TRP A 278 -42.78 21.63 4.49
N ASP A 279 -43.15 22.89 4.73
CA ASP A 279 -42.30 24.04 4.48
C ASP A 279 -41.01 24.04 5.31
N GLU A 280 -41.07 23.55 6.57
CA GLU A 280 -39.89 23.38 7.42
C GLU A 280 -39.00 22.29 6.87
N ILE A 281 -39.56 21.19 6.34
CA ILE A 281 -38.80 20.10 5.73
C ILE A 281 -38.10 20.58 4.47
N VAL A 282 -38.77 21.35 3.60
CA VAL A 282 -38.17 21.91 2.39
C VAL A 282 -37.00 22.82 2.72
N ALA A 283 -37.16 23.75 3.67
CA ALA A 283 -36.12 24.66 4.10
C ALA A 283 -34.89 23.86 4.64
N TYR A 284 -35.13 22.81 5.44
CA TYR A 284 -34.06 21.96 5.95
C TYR A 284 -33.34 21.18 4.85
N ARG A 285 -34.05 20.66 3.83
CA ARG A 285 -33.48 19.99 2.65
C ARG A 285 -32.53 20.91 1.87
N GLU A 286 -32.95 22.16 1.67
CA GLU A 286 -32.13 23.19 0.98
C GLU A 286 -30.84 23.50 1.73
N GLU A 287 -30.89 23.59 3.06
CA GLU A 287 -29.69 23.80 3.87
C GLU A 287 -28.78 22.55 3.87
N ALA A 288 -29.34 21.37 3.98
CA ALA A 288 -28.57 20.13 3.94
C ALA A 288 -27.87 19.92 2.58
N ALA A 289 -28.52 20.30 1.48
CA ALA A 289 -27.97 20.20 0.12
C ALA A 289 -26.71 21.05 -0.12
N LYS A 290 -26.48 22.08 0.71
CA LYS A 290 -25.28 22.92 0.64
C LYS A 290 -24.03 22.25 1.22
N LYS A 291 -24.22 21.17 2.02
CA LYS A 291 -23.14 20.47 2.74
C LYS A 291 -22.70 19.22 1.97
N SER A 292 -21.40 18.95 1.95
CA SER A 292 -20.86 17.67 1.48
C SER A 292 -21.15 16.54 2.44
N ASP A 293 -21.09 15.29 1.97
CA ASP A 293 -21.25 14.10 2.83
C ASP A 293 -20.22 14.06 3.98
N PHE A 294 -19.01 14.59 3.73
CA PHE A 294 -17.97 14.70 4.75
C PHE A 294 -18.34 15.71 5.85
N GLU A 295 -18.84 16.87 5.48
CA GLU A 295 -19.29 17.89 6.45
C GLU A 295 -20.48 17.37 7.27
N ARG A 296 -21.39 16.60 6.65
CA ARG A 296 -22.56 16.03 7.29
C ARG A 296 -22.20 14.90 8.27
N SER A 297 -21.18 14.07 7.94
CA SER A 297 -20.83 12.88 8.73
C SER A 297 -19.73 13.12 9.77
N GLU A 298 -18.65 13.83 9.39
CA GLU A 298 -17.42 13.92 10.20
C GLU A 298 -17.25 15.28 10.90
N LEU A 299 -17.68 16.38 10.27
CA LEU A 299 -17.47 17.74 10.81
C LEU A 299 -18.64 18.25 11.65
N ALA A 300 -19.84 17.64 11.53
CA ALA A 300 -21.03 18.11 12.24
C ALA A 300 -20.98 17.77 13.74
N LYS A 301 -20.46 18.70 14.55
CA LYS A 301 -20.48 18.62 16.01
C LYS A 301 -21.91 18.81 16.56
N ASP A 302 -22.71 19.70 15.96
CA ASP A 302 -24.08 19.97 16.35
C ASP A 302 -25.05 19.14 15.52
N LYS A 303 -25.90 18.36 16.23
CA LYS A 303 -26.97 17.59 15.59
C LYS A 303 -28.12 18.50 15.23
N THR A 304 -28.55 18.48 13.97
CA THR A 304 -29.71 19.22 13.47
C THR A 304 -30.77 18.26 12.93
N GLY A 305 -32.02 18.65 12.93
CA GLY A 305 -33.10 17.83 12.38
C GLY A 305 -34.45 18.50 12.54
N VAL A 306 -35.42 18.04 11.74
CA VAL A 306 -36.84 18.46 11.79
C VAL A 306 -37.73 17.24 11.95
N GLU A 307 -38.64 17.25 12.91
CA GLU A 307 -39.63 16.19 13.06
C GLU A 307 -40.64 16.23 11.90
N ILE A 308 -40.99 15.07 11.35
CA ILE A 308 -42.05 14.94 10.35
C ILE A 308 -43.40 14.87 11.09
N LYS A 309 -44.13 15.94 11.07
CA LYS A 309 -45.47 15.98 11.73
C LYS A 309 -46.56 15.39 10.82
N GLY A 310 -47.33 14.47 11.34
CA GLY A 310 -48.43 13.79 10.63
C GLY A 310 -48.10 12.34 10.25
N LEU A 311 -46.83 11.93 10.33
CA LEU A 311 -46.40 10.56 10.10
C LEU A 311 -45.67 9.99 11.32
N LYS A 312 -45.88 8.71 11.59
CA LYS A 312 -45.15 7.95 12.62
C LYS A 312 -44.77 6.59 12.08
N ALA A 313 -43.67 6.05 12.55
CA ALA A 313 -43.30 4.66 12.32
C ALA A 313 -43.78 3.76 13.46
N VAL A 314 -44.06 2.50 13.14
CA VAL A 314 -44.46 1.48 14.13
C VAL A 314 -43.28 0.53 14.33
N ASN A 315 -42.76 0.46 15.53
CA ASN A 315 -41.69 -0.48 15.88
C ASN A 315 -42.17 -1.93 15.71
N PRO A 316 -41.50 -2.76 14.90
CA PRO A 316 -42.01 -4.09 14.53
C PRO A 316 -42.02 -5.09 15.72
N VAL A 317 -41.18 -4.89 16.74
CA VAL A 317 -41.08 -5.85 17.87
C VAL A 317 -41.96 -5.51 19.05
N ASN A 318 -42.16 -4.22 19.38
CA ASN A 318 -42.99 -3.82 20.53
C ASN A 318 -44.28 -3.07 20.15
N LYS A 319 -44.52 -2.86 18.84
CA LYS A 319 -45.74 -2.22 18.27
C LYS A 319 -45.95 -0.77 18.72
N LYS A 320 -44.96 -0.12 19.30
CA LYS A 320 -45.04 1.29 19.68
C LYS A 320 -44.92 2.21 18.48
N GLU A 321 -45.73 3.24 18.44
CA GLU A 321 -45.58 4.34 17.49
C GLU A 321 -44.44 5.26 17.94
N ILE A 322 -43.53 5.59 17.00
CA ILE A 322 -42.37 6.43 17.23
C ILE A 322 -42.31 7.55 16.18
N PRO A 323 -41.78 8.74 16.52
CA PRO A 323 -41.66 9.86 15.59
C PRO A 323 -40.61 9.57 14.52
N ILE A 324 -40.79 10.20 13.34
CA ILE A 324 -39.83 10.18 12.23
C ILE A 324 -39.25 11.57 12.10
N TRP A 325 -37.92 11.66 11.99
CA TRP A 325 -37.15 12.89 11.83
C TRP A 325 -36.44 12.94 10.47
N VAL A 326 -36.24 14.14 9.93
CA VAL A 326 -35.32 14.39 8.86
C VAL A 326 -34.01 14.96 9.45
N SER A 327 -32.89 14.38 9.15
CA SER A 327 -31.59 14.89 9.61
C SER A 327 -30.48 14.64 8.61
N ASP A 328 -29.56 15.62 8.51
CA ASP A 328 -28.47 15.63 7.55
C ASP A 328 -27.33 14.63 7.88
N TYR A 329 -27.29 14.09 9.12
CA TYR A 329 -26.31 13.04 9.43
C TYR A 329 -26.65 11.66 8.86
N VAL A 330 -27.85 11.48 8.31
CA VAL A 330 -28.25 10.28 7.57
C VAL A 330 -28.04 10.51 6.08
N LEU A 331 -27.30 9.62 5.43
CA LEU A 331 -26.95 9.76 4.02
C LEU A 331 -27.70 8.74 3.16
N MET A 332 -28.23 9.18 2.01
CA MET A 332 -28.81 8.27 1.01
C MET A 332 -27.78 7.31 0.42
N SER A 333 -26.51 7.70 0.42
CA SER A 333 -25.41 6.87 -0.06
C SER A 333 -25.04 5.70 0.84
N TYR A 334 -25.63 5.60 2.06
CA TYR A 334 -25.34 4.52 3.01
C TYR A 334 -26.64 3.82 3.47
N GLY A 335 -26.72 2.51 3.21
CA GLY A 335 -27.89 1.70 3.58
C GLY A 335 -29.12 2.07 2.76
N THR A 336 -30.24 2.29 3.42
CA THR A 336 -31.53 2.61 2.80
C THR A 336 -31.86 4.12 2.81
N GLY A 337 -30.96 4.95 3.34
CA GLY A 337 -31.25 6.38 3.58
C GLY A 337 -32.20 6.62 4.78
N ALA A 338 -32.49 5.57 5.55
CA ALA A 338 -33.27 5.61 6.79
C ALA A 338 -32.57 4.80 7.88
N ILE A 339 -32.64 5.25 9.13
CA ILE A 339 -32.08 4.55 10.27
C ILE A 339 -33.10 4.46 11.41
N MET A 340 -33.02 3.42 12.22
CA MET A 340 -33.58 3.38 13.55
C MET A 340 -32.62 4.05 14.53
N ALA A 341 -33.13 4.80 15.48
CA ALA A 341 -32.31 5.46 16.48
C ALA A 341 -32.49 4.83 17.86
N VAL A 342 -31.37 4.46 18.48
CA VAL A 342 -31.27 3.81 19.78
C VAL A 342 -30.40 4.64 20.71
N PRO A 343 -30.93 5.71 21.32
CA PRO A 343 -30.13 6.66 22.10
C PRO A 343 -29.36 6.04 23.26
N ALA A 344 -29.83 4.98 23.85
CA ALA A 344 -29.15 4.30 24.94
C ALA A 344 -27.82 3.65 24.48
N HIS A 345 -27.65 3.32 23.17
CA HIS A 345 -26.57 2.48 22.69
C HIS A 345 -25.85 3.01 21.44
N ASP A 346 -26.09 4.27 21.04
CA ASP A 346 -25.36 5.00 19.99
C ASP A 346 -25.11 6.45 20.43
N GLU A 347 -23.86 6.92 20.39
CA GLU A 347 -23.48 8.27 20.85
C GLU A 347 -24.15 9.38 20.02
N ARG A 348 -24.33 9.17 18.73
CA ARG A 348 -24.96 10.16 17.83
C ARG A 348 -26.43 10.28 18.13
N ASP A 349 -27.10 9.14 18.33
CA ASP A 349 -28.51 9.08 18.66
C ASP A 349 -28.74 9.65 20.07
N TRP A 350 -27.83 9.38 21.00
CA TRP A 350 -27.90 9.93 22.36
C TRP A 350 -27.81 11.46 22.36
N ALA A 351 -26.82 12.01 21.63
CA ALA A 351 -26.65 13.46 21.53
C ALA A 351 -27.87 14.13 20.87
N PHE A 352 -28.44 13.50 19.84
CA PHE A 352 -29.68 13.96 19.19
C PHE A 352 -30.87 13.90 20.15
N ALA A 353 -31.07 12.77 20.83
CA ALA A 353 -32.16 12.60 21.80
C ALA A 353 -32.07 13.61 22.94
N LYS A 354 -30.89 13.88 23.48
CA LYS A 354 -30.72 14.92 24.52
C LYS A 354 -31.06 16.30 24.00
N LYS A 355 -30.63 16.65 22.78
CA LYS A 355 -30.90 17.96 22.17
C LYS A 355 -32.43 18.20 21.96
N PHE A 356 -33.13 17.17 21.48
CA PHE A 356 -34.56 17.27 21.14
C PHE A 356 -35.49 16.70 22.21
N ASN A 357 -34.94 16.36 23.39
CA ASN A 357 -35.69 15.84 24.56
C ASN A 357 -36.51 14.58 24.22
N LEU A 358 -35.87 13.65 23.46
CA LEU A 358 -36.49 12.36 23.09
C LEU A 358 -36.20 11.29 24.14
N PRO A 359 -37.06 10.25 24.27
CA PRO A 359 -36.85 9.18 25.25
C PRO A 359 -35.56 8.39 25.00
N ILE A 360 -34.92 7.99 26.11
CA ILE A 360 -33.71 7.10 26.11
C ILE A 360 -34.11 5.85 26.92
N VAL A 361 -34.10 4.70 26.23
CA VAL A 361 -34.52 3.41 26.82
C VAL A 361 -33.36 2.45 26.80
N GLU A 362 -32.87 2.06 27.97
CA GLU A 362 -31.85 1.04 28.13
C GLU A 362 -32.38 -0.33 27.72
N VAL A 363 -31.63 -1.02 26.81
CA VAL A 363 -31.94 -2.39 26.35
C VAL A 363 -30.75 -3.33 26.46
N VAL A 364 -29.59 -2.83 26.75
CA VAL A 364 -28.39 -3.61 27.12
C VAL A 364 -27.87 -3.06 28.44
N ALA A 365 -27.89 -3.88 29.47
CA ALA A 365 -27.45 -3.48 30.81
C ALA A 365 -25.93 -3.33 30.86
N GLY A 366 -25.42 -2.36 31.58
CA GLY A 366 -23.96 -2.21 31.79
C GLY A 366 -23.45 -0.78 31.86
N GLY A 367 -24.29 0.22 31.62
CA GLY A 367 -23.91 1.63 31.67
C GLY A 367 -25.01 2.54 32.24
N ASP A 368 -24.63 3.76 32.60
CA ASP A 368 -25.58 4.82 32.96
C ASP A 368 -26.01 5.59 31.70
N VAL A 369 -27.04 5.06 31.04
CA VAL A 369 -27.54 5.59 29.74
C VAL A 369 -28.17 6.99 29.85
N GLN A 370 -28.42 7.49 31.07
CA GLN A 370 -28.88 8.87 31.26
C GLN A 370 -27.71 9.89 31.14
N ASN A 371 -26.51 9.49 31.45
CA ASN A 371 -25.32 10.35 31.39
C ASN A 371 -24.47 10.15 30.11
N ALA A 372 -24.46 8.94 29.53
CA ALA A 372 -23.77 8.63 28.26
C ALA A 372 -24.38 7.38 27.61
N ALA A 373 -24.25 7.25 26.30
CA ALA A 373 -24.59 6.03 25.59
C ALA A 373 -23.68 4.86 26.00
N PHE A 374 -24.26 3.68 26.26
CA PHE A 374 -23.53 2.44 26.46
C PHE A 374 -23.30 1.77 25.08
N THR A 375 -22.08 1.88 24.55
CA THR A 375 -21.74 1.51 23.17
C THR A 375 -21.04 0.16 23.03
N ASP A 376 -20.80 -0.57 24.11
CA ASP A 376 -20.21 -1.91 24.04
C ASP A 376 -21.13 -2.86 23.28
N VAL A 377 -20.63 -3.36 22.15
CA VAL A 377 -21.39 -4.23 21.22
C VAL A 377 -21.14 -5.72 21.45
N GLN A 378 -20.21 -6.07 22.32
CA GLN A 378 -19.76 -7.45 22.52
C GLN A 378 -20.18 -8.04 23.86
N THR A 379 -20.36 -7.17 24.86
CA THR A 379 -20.71 -7.55 26.22
C THR A 379 -22.05 -6.95 26.65
N GLY A 380 -22.55 -7.40 27.77
CA GLY A 380 -23.79 -6.94 28.34
C GLY A 380 -24.98 -7.88 28.11
N THR A 381 -25.95 -7.79 29.02
CA THR A 381 -27.15 -8.62 29.04
C THR A 381 -28.35 -7.78 28.63
N LEU A 382 -29.22 -8.32 27.79
CA LEU A 382 -30.45 -7.65 27.33
C LEU A 382 -31.46 -7.42 28.48
N VAL A 383 -31.99 -6.21 28.53
CA VAL A 383 -33.06 -5.80 29.47
C VAL A 383 -34.12 -5.00 28.72
N ASN A 384 -35.37 -4.91 29.23
CA ASN A 384 -36.48 -4.21 28.59
C ASN A 384 -36.71 -4.62 27.13
N SER A 385 -36.34 -5.83 26.75
CA SER A 385 -36.29 -6.35 25.37
C SER A 385 -37.18 -7.59 25.18
N GLY A 386 -38.18 -7.79 26.05
CA GLY A 386 -39.20 -8.82 25.96
C GLY A 386 -38.58 -10.23 25.87
N PHE A 387 -38.77 -10.95 24.76
CA PHE A 387 -38.26 -12.32 24.60
C PHE A 387 -36.70 -12.42 24.51
N LEU A 388 -35.99 -11.30 24.46
CA LEU A 388 -34.54 -11.24 24.51
C LEU A 388 -34.00 -10.96 25.92
N ASP A 389 -34.84 -10.64 26.90
CA ASP A 389 -34.38 -10.32 28.25
C ASP A 389 -33.54 -11.46 28.84
N GLY A 390 -32.45 -11.10 29.49
CA GLY A 390 -31.50 -12.03 30.11
C GLY A 390 -30.52 -12.71 29.17
N LEU A 391 -30.62 -12.49 27.84
CA LEU A 391 -29.66 -13.03 26.88
C LEU A 391 -28.43 -12.12 26.79
N GLU A 392 -27.26 -12.72 26.55
CA GLU A 392 -26.07 -12.00 26.12
C GLU A 392 -26.26 -11.45 24.70
N VAL A 393 -25.61 -10.31 24.39
CA VAL A 393 -25.73 -9.60 23.10
C VAL A 393 -25.54 -10.54 21.89
N ALA A 394 -24.60 -11.46 21.94
CA ALA A 394 -24.29 -12.37 20.82
C ALA A 394 -25.46 -13.33 20.53
N ASP A 395 -26.11 -13.87 21.56
CA ASP A 395 -27.25 -14.78 21.43
C ASP A 395 -28.56 -14.03 21.12
N ALA A 396 -28.68 -12.83 21.66
CA ALA A 396 -29.79 -11.93 21.31
C ALA A 396 -29.82 -11.56 19.85
N LYS A 397 -28.65 -11.29 19.24
CA LYS A 397 -28.52 -11.01 17.79
C LYS A 397 -29.00 -12.18 16.92
N LYS A 398 -28.66 -13.41 17.29
CA LYS A 398 -29.11 -14.59 16.55
C LYS A 398 -30.64 -14.74 16.68
N LYS A 399 -31.13 -14.70 17.90
CA LYS A 399 -32.55 -14.90 18.20
C LYS A 399 -33.47 -13.83 17.58
N ILE A 400 -33.02 -12.57 17.56
CA ILE A 400 -33.80 -11.51 16.92
C ILE A 400 -33.85 -11.66 15.41
N ILE A 401 -32.72 -12.07 14.77
CA ILE A 401 -32.68 -12.32 13.31
C ILE A 401 -33.65 -13.44 12.95
N GLU A 402 -33.68 -14.56 13.68
CA GLU A 402 -34.65 -15.66 13.52
C GLU A 402 -36.08 -15.14 13.63
N TYR A 403 -36.38 -14.35 14.67
CA TYR A 403 -37.71 -13.73 14.85
C TYR A 403 -38.11 -12.82 13.69
N LEU A 404 -37.17 -12.00 13.16
CA LEU A 404 -37.43 -11.11 12.03
C LEU A 404 -37.79 -11.86 10.76
N GLU A 405 -37.06 -12.98 10.48
CA GLU A 405 -37.33 -13.83 9.32
C GLU A 405 -38.65 -14.57 9.44
N GLU A 406 -38.92 -15.22 10.58
CA GLU A 406 -40.17 -15.95 10.84
C GLU A 406 -41.41 -15.06 10.69
N ASN A 407 -41.31 -13.82 11.15
CA ASN A 407 -42.41 -12.86 11.08
C ASN A 407 -42.44 -12.04 9.77
N LYS A 408 -41.53 -12.28 8.84
CA LYS A 408 -41.42 -11.58 7.55
C LYS A 408 -41.32 -10.04 7.69
N ILE A 409 -40.63 -9.57 8.71
CA ILE A 409 -40.44 -8.16 9.05
C ILE A 409 -38.97 -7.75 8.91
N GLY A 410 -38.10 -8.65 8.52
CA GLY A 410 -36.69 -8.39 8.27
C GLY A 410 -35.93 -9.62 7.80
N THR A 411 -34.72 -9.41 7.32
CA THR A 411 -33.80 -10.45 6.83
C THR A 411 -32.38 -10.14 7.22
N PRO A 412 -31.52 -11.15 7.48
CA PRO A 412 -30.09 -10.92 7.67
C PRO A 412 -29.51 -10.32 6.42
N LYS A 413 -28.61 -9.36 6.58
CA LYS A 413 -27.97 -8.67 5.48
C LYS A 413 -26.52 -8.35 5.80
N LYS A 414 -25.65 -8.65 4.85
CA LYS A 414 -24.30 -8.10 4.83
C LYS A 414 -24.32 -6.74 4.13
N ASN A 415 -23.65 -5.77 4.68
CA ASN A 415 -23.49 -4.46 4.08
C ASN A 415 -22.00 -4.06 4.08
N TYR A 416 -21.64 -3.12 3.21
CA TYR A 416 -20.27 -2.67 3.02
C TYR A 416 -20.21 -1.14 3.01
N LYS A 417 -19.13 -0.58 3.56
CA LYS A 417 -18.82 0.84 3.40
C LYS A 417 -18.33 1.14 1.98
N LEU A 418 -17.64 0.19 1.37
CA LEU A 418 -17.15 0.27 -0.01
C LEU A 418 -18.29 0.63 -0.97
N ARG A 419 -18.01 1.53 -1.91
CA ARG A 419 -18.89 1.91 -3.00
C ARG A 419 -18.32 1.43 -4.32
N ASP A 420 -19.19 1.36 -5.34
CA ASP A 420 -18.72 1.09 -6.69
C ASP A 420 -17.72 2.15 -7.14
N TRP A 421 -16.74 1.72 -7.89
CA TRP A 421 -15.63 2.57 -8.30
C TRP A 421 -16.05 3.52 -9.41
N VAL A 422 -15.98 4.85 -9.17
CA VAL A 422 -16.18 5.90 -10.17
C VAL A 422 -15.02 5.83 -11.16
N PHE A 423 -15.27 5.30 -12.34
CA PHE A 423 -14.20 4.84 -13.24
C PHE A 423 -13.87 5.85 -14.35
N SER A 424 -14.83 6.58 -14.92
CA SER A 424 -14.53 7.51 -16.02
C SER A 424 -14.01 8.87 -15.55
N ARG A 425 -13.18 9.52 -16.41
CA ARG A 425 -12.59 10.84 -16.18
C ARG A 425 -12.89 11.76 -17.37
N GLN A 426 -13.26 13.02 -17.07
CA GLN A 426 -13.53 14.08 -18.06
C GLN A 426 -12.23 14.78 -18.43
N ARG A 427 -11.24 14.01 -18.82
CA ARG A 427 -9.89 14.47 -19.15
C ARG A 427 -9.41 13.82 -20.44
N TYR A 428 -8.43 14.45 -21.10
CA TYR A 428 -7.89 13.95 -22.37
C TYR A 428 -6.88 12.83 -22.16
N TRP A 429 -5.92 13.00 -21.24
CA TRP A 429 -4.77 12.09 -21.09
C TRP A 429 -5.12 10.85 -20.27
N GLY A 430 -5.70 9.87 -20.92
CA GLY A 430 -6.11 8.59 -20.36
C GLY A 430 -6.49 7.61 -21.44
N GLU A 431 -6.63 6.33 -21.11
CA GLU A 431 -7.07 5.29 -22.05
C GLU A 431 -8.51 5.58 -22.52
N PRO A 432 -8.77 5.61 -23.84
CA PRO A 432 -10.15 5.73 -24.33
C PRO A 432 -11.01 4.53 -23.91
N ILE A 433 -12.25 4.80 -23.54
CA ILE A 433 -13.22 3.76 -23.20
C ILE A 433 -13.82 3.20 -24.51
N PRO A 434 -13.68 1.88 -24.79
CA PRO A 434 -14.03 1.28 -26.09
C PRO A 434 -15.54 1.00 -26.19
N ILE A 435 -16.35 2.03 -25.98
CA ILE A 435 -17.82 1.99 -26.05
C ILE A 435 -18.31 3.07 -27.00
N VAL A 436 -19.35 2.76 -27.75
CA VAL A 436 -20.11 3.75 -28.55
C VAL A 436 -21.54 3.88 -28.04
N LYS A 437 -22.08 5.09 -28.07
CA LYS A 437 -23.48 5.39 -27.75
C LYS A 437 -24.28 5.49 -29.05
N CYS A 438 -25.22 4.57 -29.26
CA CYS A 438 -26.16 4.55 -30.34
C CYS A 438 -27.56 4.90 -29.83
N GLU A 439 -28.32 5.75 -30.53
CA GLU A 439 -29.68 6.11 -30.11
C GLU A 439 -30.64 4.89 -30.12
N LYS A 440 -30.41 3.95 -31.03
CA LYS A 440 -31.21 2.73 -31.17
C LYS A 440 -30.79 1.60 -30.23
N CYS A 441 -29.46 1.39 -30.07
CA CYS A 441 -28.91 0.21 -29.40
C CYS A 441 -28.42 0.52 -27.97
N GLY A 442 -28.36 1.80 -27.57
CA GLY A 442 -27.80 2.21 -26.27
C GLY A 442 -26.26 2.21 -26.29
N TYR A 443 -25.65 1.79 -25.20
CA TYR A 443 -24.20 1.64 -25.12
C TYR A 443 -23.76 0.30 -25.72
N VAL A 444 -22.92 0.36 -26.75
CA VAL A 444 -22.45 -0.80 -27.50
C VAL A 444 -20.93 -0.89 -27.39
N PRO A 445 -20.38 -2.04 -26.96
CA PRO A 445 -18.95 -2.25 -26.93
C PRO A 445 -18.38 -2.39 -28.34
N LEU A 446 -17.15 -1.93 -28.57
CA LEU A 446 -16.37 -2.27 -29.74
C LEU A 446 -16.06 -3.76 -29.74
N SER A 447 -15.82 -4.34 -30.90
CA SER A 447 -15.30 -5.71 -31.00
C SER A 447 -13.84 -5.76 -30.58
N GLU A 448 -13.36 -6.92 -30.13
CA GLU A 448 -11.96 -7.08 -29.73
C GLU A 448 -10.99 -6.82 -30.89
N ASP A 449 -11.40 -7.06 -32.13
CA ASP A 449 -10.61 -6.79 -33.33
C ASP A 449 -10.46 -5.30 -33.68
N GLU A 450 -11.28 -4.43 -33.07
CA GLU A 450 -11.19 -2.98 -33.23
C GLU A 450 -10.28 -2.33 -32.16
N LEU A 451 -9.71 -3.12 -31.29
CA LEU A 451 -8.75 -2.63 -30.28
C LEU A 451 -7.32 -2.60 -30.85
N PRO A 452 -6.48 -1.65 -30.43
CA PRO A 452 -6.82 -0.57 -29.51
C PRO A 452 -7.62 0.55 -30.18
N LEU A 453 -8.63 1.09 -29.45
CA LEU A 453 -9.18 2.40 -29.78
C LEU A 453 -8.14 3.44 -29.37
N GLU A 454 -7.43 4.00 -30.35
CA GLU A 454 -6.33 4.93 -30.06
C GLU A 454 -6.81 6.30 -29.59
N LEU A 455 -6.09 6.89 -28.67
CA LEU A 455 -6.27 8.27 -28.25
C LEU A 455 -5.86 9.20 -29.39
N PRO A 456 -6.79 10.05 -29.91
CA PRO A 456 -6.44 10.95 -31.03
C PRO A 456 -5.52 12.08 -30.58
N ASP A 457 -4.64 12.53 -31.47
CA ASP A 457 -3.87 13.75 -31.23
C ASP A 457 -4.79 14.98 -31.29
N VAL A 458 -4.72 15.88 -30.30
CA VAL A 458 -5.55 17.08 -30.20
C VAL A 458 -4.70 18.34 -30.14
N GLU A 459 -5.19 19.43 -30.74
CA GLU A 459 -4.55 20.74 -30.63
C GLU A 459 -4.80 21.40 -29.25
N SER A 460 -5.98 21.14 -28.66
CA SER A 460 -6.34 21.68 -27.34
C SER A 460 -6.92 20.56 -26.46
N TYR A 461 -6.40 20.43 -25.26
CA TYR A 461 -6.80 19.45 -24.24
C TYR A 461 -7.14 20.10 -22.89
N MET A 462 -7.47 21.39 -22.89
CA MET A 462 -7.85 22.12 -21.68
C MET A 462 -9.15 21.55 -21.09
N PRO A 463 -9.20 21.32 -19.77
CA PRO A 463 -10.43 20.89 -19.09
C PRO A 463 -11.54 21.93 -19.26
N THR A 464 -12.76 21.47 -19.50
CA THR A 464 -13.92 22.32 -19.73
C THR A 464 -14.62 22.71 -18.42
N ASP A 465 -15.24 23.89 -18.36
CA ASP A 465 -15.98 24.34 -17.16
C ASP A 465 -17.34 23.63 -17.01
N ASN A 466 -17.93 23.16 -18.10
CA ASN A 466 -19.18 22.37 -18.08
C ASN A 466 -18.94 20.93 -17.61
N GLY A 467 -17.66 20.49 -17.56
CA GLY A 467 -17.23 19.17 -17.13
C GLY A 467 -17.45 18.09 -18.20
N GLU A 468 -17.46 18.46 -19.46
CA GLU A 468 -17.30 17.51 -20.58
C GLU A 468 -15.82 17.26 -20.86
N SER A 469 -15.50 16.10 -21.39
CA SER A 469 -14.14 15.79 -21.83
C SER A 469 -13.72 16.68 -23.00
N PRO A 470 -12.45 17.11 -23.08
CA PRO A 470 -11.94 17.79 -24.27
C PRO A 470 -12.12 17.01 -25.57
N LEU A 471 -12.17 15.67 -25.50
CA LEU A 471 -12.45 14.80 -26.65
C LEU A 471 -13.83 15.04 -27.27
N ALA A 472 -14.81 15.53 -26.50
CA ALA A 472 -16.15 15.81 -27.01
C ALA A 472 -16.19 16.85 -28.14
N ALA A 473 -15.19 17.72 -28.20
CA ALA A 473 -15.05 18.73 -29.25
C ALA A 473 -14.50 18.16 -30.57
N MET A 474 -13.95 16.94 -30.57
CA MET A 474 -13.37 16.29 -31.76
C MET A 474 -14.43 15.56 -32.56
N THR A 475 -15.25 16.27 -33.31
CA THR A 475 -16.41 15.73 -34.04
C THR A 475 -16.04 14.56 -34.97
N ASP A 476 -14.90 14.64 -35.66
CA ASP A 476 -14.43 13.61 -36.59
C ASP A 476 -14.06 12.31 -35.91
N TRP A 477 -13.52 12.37 -34.70
CA TRP A 477 -13.22 11.21 -33.88
C TRP A 477 -14.45 10.69 -33.14
N VAL A 478 -15.29 11.59 -32.61
CA VAL A 478 -16.48 11.24 -31.83
C VAL A 478 -17.54 10.53 -32.68
N ASN A 479 -17.81 11.05 -33.88
CA ASN A 479 -18.85 10.48 -34.76
C ASN A 479 -18.34 9.19 -35.40
N THR A 480 -19.15 8.15 -35.29
CA THR A 480 -18.81 6.80 -35.80
C THR A 480 -20.07 6.05 -36.20
N THR A 481 -19.91 4.80 -36.60
CA THR A 481 -21.01 3.88 -36.85
C THR A 481 -21.18 2.89 -35.71
N CYS A 482 -22.41 2.52 -35.42
CA CYS A 482 -22.73 1.53 -34.40
C CYS A 482 -22.29 0.13 -34.84
N PRO A 483 -21.45 -0.60 -34.09
CA PRO A 483 -21.05 -1.97 -34.45
C PRO A 483 -22.24 -2.95 -34.52
N CYS A 484 -23.34 -2.65 -33.81
CA CYS A 484 -24.48 -3.54 -33.71
C CYS A 484 -25.48 -3.35 -34.90
N CYS A 485 -25.84 -2.10 -35.24
CA CYS A 485 -26.88 -1.83 -36.21
C CYS A 485 -26.41 -1.07 -37.48
N GLY A 486 -25.15 -0.68 -37.57
CA GLY A 486 -24.56 0.12 -38.65
C GLY A 486 -25.04 1.55 -38.73
N GLY A 487 -25.94 2.00 -37.85
CA GLY A 487 -26.45 3.36 -37.80
C GLY A 487 -25.46 4.36 -37.16
N PRO A 488 -25.77 5.68 -37.20
CA PRO A 488 -24.93 6.69 -36.56
C PRO A 488 -24.79 6.43 -35.08
N ALA A 489 -23.56 6.62 -34.57
CA ALA A 489 -23.22 6.48 -33.17
C ALA A 489 -22.13 7.47 -32.78
N LYS A 490 -21.89 7.64 -31.46
CA LYS A 490 -20.84 8.50 -30.91
C LYS A 490 -19.95 7.68 -29.99
N ARG A 491 -18.63 7.83 -30.15
CA ARG A 491 -17.67 7.26 -29.21
C ARG A 491 -17.84 7.88 -27.84
N GLU A 492 -17.57 7.11 -26.79
CA GLU A 492 -17.42 7.64 -25.43
C GLU A 492 -16.24 8.63 -25.41
N THR A 493 -16.45 9.77 -24.75
CA THR A 493 -15.45 10.84 -24.70
C THR A 493 -14.75 10.95 -23.36
N ASP A 494 -15.29 10.31 -22.31
CA ASP A 494 -14.57 10.13 -21.07
C ASP A 494 -13.43 9.11 -21.26
N THR A 495 -12.35 9.28 -20.51
CA THR A 495 -11.21 8.34 -20.47
C THR A 495 -11.20 7.52 -19.19
N MET A 496 -10.47 6.42 -19.16
CA MET A 496 -10.24 5.63 -17.96
C MET A 496 -9.32 6.40 -16.98
N PRO A 497 -9.40 6.13 -15.68
CA PRO A 497 -8.45 6.71 -14.72
C PRO A 497 -7.08 6.06 -14.89
N GLN A 498 -6.01 6.74 -14.46
CA GLN A 498 -4.64 6.16 -14.43
C GLN A 498 -4.58 4.79 -13.72
N TRP A 499 -5.46 4.57 -12.75
CA TRP A 499 -5.57 3.31 -12.01
C TRP A 499 -5.99 2.11 -12.87
N ALA A 500 -6.56 2.33 -14.05
CA ALA A 500 -6.90 1.26 -14.98
C ALA A 500 -5.63 0.58 -15.51
N GLY A 501 -4.72 1.35 -16.09
CA GLY A 501 -3.43 0.85 -16.58
C GLY A 501 -2.59 0.22 -15.48
N SER A 502 -2.56 0.82 -14.28
CA SER A 502 -1.77 0.29 -13.16
C SER A 502 -2.41 -0.93 -12.47
N SER A 503 -3.66 -1.29 -12.77
CA SER A 503 -4.33 -2.42 -12.11
C SER A 503 -3.88 -3.80 -12.62
N TRP A 504 -3.11 -3.89 -13.69
CA TRP A 504 -2.73 -5.17 -14.29
C TRP A 504 -1.28 -5.24 -14.81
N TYR A 505 -0.48 -4.20 -14.66
CA TYR A 505 0.89 -4.08 -15.19
C TYR A 505 1.81 -5.24 -14.79
N PHE A 506 1.65 -5.78 -13.59
CA PHE A 506 2.40 -6.94 -13.09
C PHE A 506 2.13 -8.22 -13.93
N LEU A 507 0.99 -8.32 -14.58
CA LEU A 507 0.69 -9.38 -15.54
C LEU A 507 1.47 -9.16 -16.83
N ARG A 508 1.46 -7.92 -17.34
CA ARG A 508 2.16 -7.58 -18.60
C ARG A 508 3.64 -7.81 -18.53
N TYR A 509 4.27 -7.53 -17.41
CA TYR A 509 5.70 -7.80 -17.21
C TYR A 509 6.10 -9.26 -17.40
N THR A 510 5.17 -10.20 -17.22
CA THR A 510 5.49 -11.63 -17.42
C THR A 510 5.72 -11.98 -18.87
N ASP A 511 5.12 -11.20 -19.81
CA ASP A 511 5.23 -11.43 -21.26
C ASP A 511 4.89 -10.13 -22.03
N PRO A 512 5.76 -9.09 -21.96
CA PRO A 512 5.41 -7.73 -22.41
C PRO A 512 5.30 -7.56 -23.91
N HIS A 513 5.89 -8.47 -24.68
CA HIS A 513 5.93 -8.43 -26.16
C HIS A 513 4.85 -9.30 -26.82
N ASN A 514 3.97 -9.90 -26.05
CA ASN A 514 2.87 -10.71 -26.57
C ASN A 514 1.80 -9.81 -27.22
N ASN A 515 1.52 -10.04 -28.49
CA ASN A 515 0.50 -9.30 -29.23
C ASN A 515 -0.85 -10.05 -29.29
N ASP A 516 -0.88 -11.33 -28.95
CA ASP A 516 -2.05 -12.19 -29.05
C ASP A 516 -2.85 -12.28 -27.74
N ALA A 517 -2.20 -11.96 -26.62
CA ALA A 517 -2.81 -11.98 -25.29
C ALA A 517 -2.16 -10.93 -24.38
N LEU A 518 -2.83 -10.57 -23.28
CA LEU A 518 -2.23 -9.66 -22.26
C LEU A 518 -0.90 -10.18 -21.71
N ALA A 519 -0.76 -11.51 -21.64
CA ALA A 519 0.43 -12.31 -21.42
C ALA A 519 0.09 -13.78 -21.68
N SER A 520 1.07 -14.62 -22.00
CA SER A 520 0.84 -16.04 -22.23
C SER A 520 0.45 -16.75 -20.92
N LYS A 521 -0.42 -17.74 -21.02
CA LYS A 521 -0.85 -18.53 -19.85
C LYS A 521 0.33 -19.25 -19.18
N GLU A 522 1.30 -19.67 -19.96
CA GLU A 522 2.50 -20.36 -19.48
C GLU A 522 3.37 -19.42 -18.64
N ALA A 523 3.67 -18.23 -19.16
CA ALA A 523 4.42 -17.22 -18.43
C ALA A 523 3.72 -16.80 -17.13
N MET A 524 2.40 -16.55 -17.19
CA MET A 524 1.63 -16.20 -15.99
C MET A 524 1.61 -17.35 -14.98
N LYS A 525 1.50 -18.61 -15.41
CA LYS A 525 1.54 -19.78 -14.51
C LYS A 525 2.88 -19.92 -13.81
N TYR A 526 3.97 -19.58 -14.47
CA TYR A 526 5.31 -19.64 -13.90
C TYR A 526 5.56 -18.45 -12.94
N TRP A 527 5.29 -17.22 -13.36
CA TRP A 527 5.67 -16.03 -12.62
C TRP A 527 4.73 -15.65 -11.46
N LEU A 528 3.42 -15.95 -11.58
CA LEU A 528 2.44 -15.55 -10.57
C LEU A 528 2.27 -16.59 -9.44
N PRO A 529 1.86 -16.17 -8.25
CA PRO A 529 1.75 -14.75 -7.82
C PRO A 529 3.11 -14.06 -7.74
N VAL A 530 3.12 -12.73 -7.72
CA VAL A 530 4.31 -11.94 -7.40
C VAL A 530 4.80 -12.34 -6.01
N ASP A 531 6.08 -12.69 -5.87
CA ASP A 531 6.62 -13.20 -4.60
C ASP A 531 6.74 -12.11 -3.54
N TRP A 532 7.24 -10.94 -3.93
CA TRP A 532 7.36 -9.79 -3.02
C TRP A 532 7.07 -8.48 -3.74
N TYR A 533 6.06 -7.77 -3.25
CA TYR A 533 5.67 -6.45 -3.72
C TYR A 533 5.91 -5.40 -2.64
N ASN A 534 6.60 -4.31 -2.98
CA ASN A 534 6.81 -3.18 -2.07
C ASN A 534 6.28 -1.87 -2.67
N GLY A 535 5.59 -1.06 -1.87
CA GLY A 535 5.05 0.22 -2.30
C GLY A 535 4.54 1.08 -1.14
N GLY A 536 4.05 2.29 -1.48
CA GLY A 536 3.57 3.27 -0.52
C GLY A 536 2.32 2.85 0.24
N MET A 537 2.19 3.32 1.47
CA MET A 537 0.98 3.09 2.28
C MET A 537 -0.26 3.81 1.74
N GLU A 538 -0.07 4.93 1.04
CA GLU A 538 -1.13 5.70 0.38
C GLU A 538 -1.90 4.90 -0.66
N HIS A 539 -1.24 3.93 -1.29
CA HIS A 539 -1.85 3.08 -2.31
C HIS A 539 -2.68 1.91 -1.75
N THR A 540 -2.74 1.75 -0.43
CA THR A 540 -3.40 0.60 0.22
C THR A 540 -4.88 0.47 -0.18
N THR A 541 -5.62 1.58 -0.25
CA THR A 541 -7.04 1.63 -0.60
C THR A 541 -7.29 2.17 -2.02
N LEU A 542 -6.23 2.45 -2.77
CA LEU A 542 -6.23 2.89 -4.17
C LEU A 542 -5.75 1.76 -5.09
N HIS A 543 -4.55 1.90 -5.67
CA HIS A 543 -3.96 0.95 -6.60
C HIS A 543 -4.03 -0.50 -6.11
N LEU A 544 -3.64 -0.78 -4.85
CA LEU A 544 -3.59 -2.15 -4.32
C LEU A 544 -4.98 -2.80 -4.27
N LEU A 545 -6.01 -2.04 -3.91
CA LEU A 545 -7.38 -2.53 -3.88
C LEU A 545 -7.90 -2.78 -5.30
N TYR A 546 -7.67 -1.85 -6.23
CA TYR A 546 -8.12 -1.95 -7.61
C TYR A 546 -7.42 -3.08 -8.37
N SER A 547 -6.10 -3.24 -8.21
CA SER A 547 -5.35 -4.32 -8.84
C SER A 547 -5.77 -5.71 -8.33
N ARG A 548 -6.09 -5.84 -7.04
CA ARG A 548 -6.66 -7.07 -6.47
C ARG A 548 -8.06 -7.36 -7.03
N PHE A 549 -8.90 -6.34 -7.19
CA PHE A 549 -10.22 -6.47 -7.79
C PHE A 549 -10.13 -6.97 -9.24
N TRP A 550 -9.32 -6.32 -10.08
CA TRP A 550 -9.14 -6.72 -11.47
C TRP A 550 -8.54 -8.12 -11.60
N HIS A 551 -7.55 -8.44 -10.80
CA HIS A 551 -6.94 -9.77 -10.78
C HIS A 551 -7.94 -10.86 -10.36
N ARG A 552 -8.76 -10.63 -9.32
CA ARG A 552 -9.83 -11.53 -8.89
C ARG A 552 -10.87 -11.76 -9.99
N PHE A 553 -11.24 -10.70 -10.68
CA PHE A 553 -12.13 -10.80 -11.84
C PHE A 553 -11.49 -11.65 -12.96
N LEU A 554 -10.23 -11.38 -13.31
CA LEU A 554 -9.51 -12.16 -14.33
C LEU A 554 -9.34 -13.63 -13.91
N TYR A 555 -9.20 -13.91 -12.63
CA TYR A 555 -9.20 -15.28 -12.10
C TYR A 555 -10.55 -15.98 -12.33
N ASP A 556 -11.65 -15.32 -12.04
CA ASP A 556 -12.99 -15.85 -12.27
C ASP A 556 -13.27 -16.07 -13.76
N GLN A 557 -12.63 -15.31 -14.64
CA GLN A 557 -12.68 -15.49 -16.10
C GLN A 557 -11.70 -16.58 -16.62
N GLY A 558 -10.90 -17.21 -15.75
CA GLY A 558 -9.91 -18.23 -16.14
C GLY A 558 -8.70 -17.68 -16.92
N VAL A 559 -8.42 -16.38 -16.80
CA VAL A 559 -7.29 -15.71 -17.47
C VAL A 559 -6.01 -15.87 -16.67
N VAL A 560 -6.06 -15.68 -15.35
CA VAL A 560 -4.90 -15.78 -14.47
C VAL A 560 -4.95 -17.03 -13.58
N PRO A 561 -3.79 -17.58 -13.15
CA PRO A 561 -3.73 -18.89 -12.50
C PRO A 561 -4.03 -18.88 -10.99
N CYS A 562 -4.01 -17.72 -10.34
CA CYS A 562 -4.11 -17.60 -8.88
C CYS A 562 -5.11 -16.52 -8.46
N LYS A 563 -5.63 -16.65 -7.22
CA LYS A 563 -6.68 -15.75 -6.70
C LYS A 563 -6.16 -14.39 -6.29
N GLU A 564 -4.95 -14.30 -5.75
CA GLU A 564 -4.32 -13.05 -5.32
C GLU A 564 -3.09 -12.75 -6.17
N PRO A 565 -2.89 -11.47 -6.55
CA PRO A 565 -1.79 -11.08 -7.42
C PRO A 565 -0.42 -11.12 -6.73
N TYR A 566 -0.40 -10.86 -5.44
CA TYR A 566 0.82 -10.67 -4.64
C TYR A 566 0.81 -11.62 -3.42
N GLN A 567 1.92 -12.35 -3.21
CA GLN A 567 2.06 -13.24 -2.04
C GLN A 567 2.46 -12.45 -0.80
N LYS A 568 3.47 -11.59 -0.91
CA LYS A 568 3.97 -10.74 0.18
C LYS A 568 3.88 -9.25 -0.21
N ARG A 569 3.37 -8.43 0.70
CA ARG A 569 3.29 -6.97 0.52
C ARG A 569 3.88 -6.24 1.72
N THR A 570 4.89 -5.43 1.47
CA THR A 570 5.53 -4.57 2.46
C THR A 570 5.40 -3.09 2.05
N SER A 571 5.60 -2.22 3.02
CA SER A 571 5.61 -0.77 2.79
C SER A 571 6.87 -0.15 3.36
N HIS A 572 7.29 0.95 2.77
CA HIS A 572 8.44 1.72 3.20
C HIS A 572 8.01 3.02 3.89
N GLY A 573 8.88 3.51 4.77
CA GLY A 573 8.73 4.83 5.36
C GLY A 573 9.16 5.95 4.41
N MET A 574 8.59 7.13 4.57
CA MET A 574 8.96 8.31 3.78
C MET A 574 10.33 8.86 4.16
N ILE A 575 11.09 9.33 3.18
CA ILE A 575 12.24 10.19 3.43
C ILE A 575 11.75 11.63 3.55
N LEU A 576 12.01 12.23 4.70
CA LEU A 576 11.66 13.61 5.03
C LEU A 576 12.85 14.53 4.74
N GLY A 577 12.62 15.82 4.60
CA GLY A 577 13.68 16.84 4.54
C GLY A 577 14.51 16.87 5.84
N GLU A 578 15.61 17.61 5.83
CA GLU A 578 16.50 17.73 7.00
C GLU A 578 15.79 18.26 8.26
N ASN A 579 14.74 19.05 8.07
CA ASN A 579 13.89 19.60 9.13
C ASN A 579 12.77 18.65 9.60
N GLY A 580 12.72 17.41 9.11
CA GLY A 580 11.68 16.42 9.45
C GLY A 580 10.33 16.65 8.75
N GLU A 581 10.24 17.57 7.78
CA GLU A 581 9.03 17.80 7.03
C GLU A 581 8.98 16.98 5.73
N LYS A 582 7.76 16.69 5.26
CA LYS A 582 7.55 16.04 3.95
C LYS A 582 8.17 16.89 2.84
N MET A 583 9.00 16.27 2.00
CA MET A 583 9.54 16.90 0.81
C MET A 583 8.42 17.24 -0.18
N SER A 584 8.40 18.46 -0.68
CA SER A 584 7.50 18.87 -1.75
C SER A 584 8.12 19.98 -2.60
N LYS A 585 7.76 20.01 -3.90
CA LYS A 585 8.25 21.03 -4.82
C LYS A 585 7.80 22.44 -4.42
N SER A 586 6.61 22.57 -3.84
CA SER A 586 6.06 23.84 -3.36
C SER A 586 6.82 24.42 -2.16
N ARG A 587 7.46 23.58 -1.37
CA ARG A 587 8.29 23.98 -0.21
C ARG A 587 9.76 24.21 -0.58
N GLY A 588 10.19 23.83 -1.79
CA GLY A 588 11.57 23.96 -2.23
C GLY A 588 12.59 23.08 -1.46
N ASN A 589 12.12 22.04 -0.74
CA ASN A 589 12.95 21.16 0.09
C ASN A 589 13.20 19.78 -0.54
N VAL A 590 12.95 19.62 -1.83
CA VAL A 590 13.18 18.36 -2.58
C VAL A 590 14.67 18.25 -2.87
N ILE A 591 15.23 17.07 -2.55
CA ILE A 591 16.61 16.71 -2.84
C ILE A 591 16.62 15.83 -4.11
N ASN A 592 17.40 16.23 -5.10
CA ASN A 592 17.54 15.51 -6.35
C ASN A 592 18.61 14.39 -6.20
N PRO A 593 18.27 13.12 -6.52
CA PRO A 593 19.24 12.03 -6.46
C PRO A 593 20.44 12.25 -7.40
N ASP A 594 20.28 12.96 -8.53
CA ASP A 594 21.39 13.26 -9.44
C ASP A 594 22.50 14.05 -8.76
N ASP A 595 22.15 15.00 -7.87
CA ASP A 595 23.14 15.83 -7.16
C ASP A 595 23.97 14.96 -6.22
N ILE A 596 23.31 14.04 -5.51
CA ILE A 596 23.95 13.10 -4.58
C ILE A 596 24.84 12.10 -5.33
N VAL A 597 24.35 11.55 -6.44
CA VAL A 597 25.13 10.62 -7.29
C VAL A 597 26.33 11.32 -7.88
N ASN A 598 26.18 12.56 -8.36
CA ASN A 598 27.29 13.34 -8.92
C ASN A 598 28.37 13.70 -7.89
N GLU A 599 27.99 13.93 -6.65
CA GLU A 599 28.94 14.33 -5.59
C GLU A 599 29.55 13.10 -4.89
N PHE A 600 28.74 12.08 -4.57
CA PHE A 600 29.16 10.96 -3.70
C PHE A 600 29.15 9.60 -4.38
N GLY A 601 28.49 9.43 -5.52
CA GLY A 601 28.30 8.16 -6.21
C GLY A 601 26.98 7.45 -5.87
N ALA A 602 26.53 6.59 -6.79
CA ALA A 602 25.30 5.82 -6.68
C ALA A 602 25.35 4.80 -5.53
N ASP A 603 26.48 4.09 -5.39
CA ASP A 603 26.66 3.12 -4.29
C ASP A 603 26.57 3.78 -2.91
N THR A 604 27.03 5.04 -2.79
CA THR A 604 26.90 5.83 -1.56
C THR A 604 25.44 6.15 -1.26
N LEU A 605 24.67 6.60 -2.27
CA LEU A 605 23.24 6.89 -2.09
C LEU A 605 22.47 5.62 -1.73
N ARG A 606 22.68 4.51 -2.43
CA ARG A 606 22.07 3.20 -2.14
C ARG A 606 22.35 2.75 -0.70
N THR A 607 23.60 2.83 -0.28
CA THR A 607 24.02 2.47 1.08
C THR A 607 23.34 3.37 2.12
N TYR A 608 23.28 4.67 1.89
CA TYR A 608 22.65 5.62 2.80
C TYR A 608 21.16 5.41 2.93
N GLU A 609 20.43 5.23 1.83
CA GLU A 609 18.98 4.96 1.82
C GLU A 609 18.60 3.73 2.67
N MET A 610 19.47 2.73 2.69
CA MET A 610 19.27 1.51 3.46
C MET A 610 19.79 1.61 4.90
N PHE A 611 20.69 2.56 5.19
CA PHE A 611 21.30 2.71 6.51
C PHE A 611 20.61 3.78 7.40
N ILE A 612 19.89 4.73 6.81
CA ILE A 612 19.31 5.91 7.49
C ILE A 612 18.37 5.56 8.67
N GLY A 613 17.84 4.33 8.74
CA GLY A 613 16.94 3.88 9.81
C GLY A 613 16.17 2.63 9.46
N ALA A 614 15.24 2.25 10.31
CA ALA A 614 14.33 1.13 10.03
C ALA A 614 13.53 1.40 8.74
N PHE A 615 13.47 0.41 7.85
CA PHE A 615 12.93 0.59 6.50
C PHE A 615 11.46 1.04 6.49
N GLU A 616 10.68 0.55 7.44
CA GLU A 616 9.23 0.81 7.55
C GLU A 616 8.90 2.19 8.14
N LEU A 617 9.88 2.84 8.77
CA LEU A 617 9.69 4.12 9.45
C LEU A 617 10.14 5.29 8.58
N ALA A 618 9.50 6.43 8.76
CA ALA A 618 9.96 7.68 8.18
C ALA A 618 11.31 8.10 8.79
N ALA A 619 12.19 8.66 7.97
CA ALA A 619 13.51 9.10 8.39
C ALA A 619 13.84 10.48 7.77
N SER A 620 14.45 11.36 8.54
CA SER A 620 14.90 12.66 8.05
C SER A 620 16.22 12.53 7.33
N TRP A 621 16.35 13.19 6.18
CA TRP A 621 17.60 13.26 5.41
C TRP A 621 18.74 13.90 6.23
N SER A 622 19.97 13.41 6.02
CA SER A 622 21.16 13.94 6.65
C SER A 622 22.37 13.88 5.70
N ASN A 623 22.87 15.02 5.31
CA ASN A 623 24.07 15.09 4.45
C ASN A 623 25.31 14.50 5.15
N GLU A 624 25.44 14.64 6.46
CA GLU A 624 26.52 14.01 7.23
C GLU A 624 26.42 12.49 7.24
N GLY A 625 25.21 11.95 7.24
CA GLY A 625 24.97 10.51 7.09
C GLY A 625 25.45 10.00 5.71
N VAL A 626 25.18 10.74 4.64
CA VAL A 626 25.67 10.42 3.29
C VAL A 626 27.19 10.37 3.26
N LYS A 627 27.87 11.41 3.82
CA LYS A 627 29.34 11.44 3.94
C LYS A 627 29.88 10.27 4.76
N GLY A 628 29.14 9.83 5.79
CA GLY A 628 29.47 8.65 6.59
C GLY A 628 29.49 7.37 5.76
N CYS A 629 28.48 7.17 4.93
CA CYS A 629 28.40 6.04 3.99
C CYS A 629 29.51 6.10 2.92
N ARG A 630 29.83 7.29 2.42
CA ARG A 630 30.96 7.48 1.49
C ARG A 630 32.28 7.04 2.16
N ARG A 631 32.58 7.48 3.37
CA ARG A 631 33.78 7.06 4.13
C ARG A 631 33.83 5.55 4.35
N PHE A 632 32.67 4.91 4.60
CA PHE A 632 32.60 3.46 4.69
C PHE A 632 33.07 2.78 3.40
N LEU A 633 32.52 3.19 2.24
CA LEU A 633 32.91 2.62 0.94
C LEU A 633 34.39 2.89 0.58
N GLU A 634 34.93 4.05 0.90
CA GLU A 634 36.36 4.36 0.74
C GLU A 634 37.25 3.43 1.58
N ARG A 635 36.81 3.07 2.80
CA ARG A 635 37.49 2.08 3.62
C ARG A 635 37.38 0.66 3.04
N VAL A 636 36.20 0.32 2.48
CA VAL A 636 36.02 -0.97 1.77
C VAL A 636 37.01 -1.05 0.62
N TRP A 637 37.09 0.00 -0.20
CA TRP A 637 38.05 0.06 -1.35
C TRP A 637 39.48 -0.25 -0.94
N LYS A 638 39.93 0.27 0.21
CA LYS A 638 41.30 0.07 0.72
C LYS A 638 41.58 -1.35 1.25
N LEU A 639 40.60 -2.24 1.36
CA LEU A 639 40.83 -3.63 1.73
C LEU A 639 41.75 -4.36 0.74
N GLN A 640 41.78 -3.93 -0.53
CA GLN A 640 42.64 -4.49 -1.56
C GLN A 640 44.15 -4.36 -1.21
N ASP A 641 44.51 -3.30 -0.49
CA ASP A 641 45.89 -3.07 -0.04
C ASP A 641 46.34 -4.00 1.09
N MET A 642 45.37 -4.70 1.71
CA MET A 642 45.61 -5.60 2.84
C MET A 642 45.46 -7.08 2.45
N LEU A 643 45.23 -7.38 1.15
CA LEU A 643 44.97 -8.70 0.63
C LEU A 643 46.18 -9.64 0.72
N THR A 644 45.96 -10.83 1.25
CA THR A 644 46.97 -11.93 1.29
C THR A 644 46.58 -13.03 0.31
N ASP A 645 47.50 -13.96 0.05
CA ASP A 645 47.29 -15.06 -0.89
C ASP A 645 46.51 -16.24 -0.32
N GLU A 646 46.13 -16.19 0.96
CA GLU A 646 45.36 -17.25 1.60
C GLU A 646 43.93 -17.35 1.07
N GLU A 647 43.46 -18.57 0.74
CA GLU A 647 42.17 -18.82 0.07
C GLU A 647 40.97 -18.96 1.06
N GLY A 648 41.19 -19.49 2.28
CA GLY A 648 40.14 -19.71 3.29
C GLY A 648 39.93 -18.53 4.23
N PHE A 649 39.11 -18.75 5.27
CA PHE A 649 39.01 -17.81 6.39
C PHE A 649 40.16 -18.06 7.36
N SER A 650 40.75 -17.01 7.88
CA SER A 650 41.71 -17.12 8.98
C SER A 650 41.01 -17.53 10.27
N LYS A 651 41.71 -18.28 11.12
CA LYS A 651 41.14 -18.87 12.32
C LYS A 651 40.50 -17.84 13.30
N ASP A 652 41.05 -16.66 13.39
CA ASP A 652 40.58 -15.54 14.23
C ASP A 652 39.35 -14.82 13.65
N MET A 653 39.08 -14.99 12.36
CA MET A 653 37.94 -14.38 11.68
C MET A 653 36.81 -15.36 11.37
N GLU A 654 37.04 -16.67 11.42
CA GLU A 654 36.08 -17.70 10.96
C GLU A 654 34.71 -17.53 11.62
N THR A 655 34.65 -17.43 12.94
CA THR A 655 33.38 -17.26 13.67
C THR A 655 32.68 -15.97 13.28
N LYS A 656 33.40 -14.84 13.18
CA LYS A 656 32.82 -13.53 12.80
C LYS A 656 32.30 -13.54 11.36
N MET A 657 33.00 -14.20 10.45
CA MET A 657 32.55 -14.37 9.07
C MET A 657 31.22 -15.12 9.04
N HIS A 658 31.11 -16.29 9.72
CA HIS A 658 29.87 -17.06 9.77
C HIS A 658 28.73 -16.31 10.46
N GLN A 659 28.99 -15.58 11.56
CA GLN A 659 28.02 -14.71 12.23
C GLN A 659 27.53 -13.60 11.29
N THR A 660 28.41 -12.96 10.54
CA THR A 660 28.05 -11.86 9.62
C THR A 660 27.25 -12.41 8.43
N MET A 661 27.66 -13.55 7.82
CA MET A 661 26.90 -14.21 6.77
C MET A 661 25.46 -14.53 7.20
N LYS A 662 25.29 -15.13 8.39
CA LYS A 662 23.99 -15.42 8.99
C LYS A 662 23.17 -14.15 9.19
N LYS A 663 23.77 -13.13 9.80
CA LYS A 663 23.12 -11.84 10.12
C LYS A 663 22.64 -11.13 8.86
N VAL A 664 23.51 -10.94 7.87
CA VAL A 664 23.18 -10.24 6.63
C VAL A 664 22.13 -11.01 5.84
N SER A 665 22.25 -12.35 5.76
CA SER A 665 21.26 -13.20 5.06
C SER A 665 19.87 -13.08 5.66
N SER A 666 19.75 -13.09 6.98
CA SER A 666 18.47 -12.94 7.72
C SER A 666 17.92 -11.53 7.63
N ASP A 667 18.76 -10.52 7.77
CA ASP A 667 18.34 -9.13 7.77
C ASP A 667 17.79 -8.67 6.40
N PHE A 668 18.34 -9.17 5.29
CA PHE A 668 17.81 -8.89 3.95
C PHE A 668 16.42 -9.49 3.72
N GLU A 669 16.10 -10.64 4.33
CA GLU A 669 14.76 -11.23 4.26
C GLU A 669 13.70 -10.47 5.08
N THR A 670 14.15 -9.72 6.10
CA THR A 670 13.29 -9.03 7.06
C THR A 670 13.36 -7.49 6.93
N LEU A 671 13.92 -6.96 5.84
CA LEU A 671 14.08 -5.52 5.56
C LEU A 671 14.88 -4.75 6.63
N LYS A 672 15.75 -5.46 7.38
CA LYS A 672 16.62 -4.87 8.40
C LYS A 672 17.95 -4.44 7.82
N TYR A 673 17.91 -3.70 6.72
CA TYR A 673 19.11 -3.30 5.97
C TYR A 673 20.11 -2.51 6.80
N ASN A 674 19.63 -1.62 7.65
CA ASN A 674 20.47 -0.82 8.55
C ASN A 674 21.32 -1.70 9.48
N THR A 675 20.78 -2.78 10.02
CA THR A 675 21.52 -3.70 10.90
C THR A 675 22.44 -4.63 10.10
N ALA A 676 22.09 -5.02 8.88
CA ALA A 676 22.96 -5.75 7.97
C ALA A 676 24.20 -4.92 7.60
N ILE A 677 24.01 -3.65 7.22
CA ILE A 677 25.10 -2.72 6.91
C ILE A 677 25.97 -2.47 8.15
N ALA A 678 25.36 -2.28 9.31
CA ALA A 678 26.10 -2.13 10.58
C ALA A 678 26.97 -3.37 10.88
N ALA A 679 26.48 -4.59 10.64
CA ALA A 679 27.24 -5.83 10.81
C ALA A 679 28.45 -5.87 9.84
N MET A 680 28.27 -5.46 8.60
CA MET A 680 29.37 -5.36 7.63
C MET A 680 30.38 -4.27 8.01
N MET A 681 29.94 -3.13 8.58
CA MET A 681 30.80 -2.09 9.12
C MET A 681 31.65 -2.60 10.30
N ALA A 682 31.04 -3.41 11.17
CA ALA A 682 31.74 -4.03 12.30
C ALA A 682 32.80 -5.04 11.80
N LEU A 683 32.46 -5.90 10.84
CA LEU A 683 33.41 -6.83 10.24
C LEU A 683 34.56 -6.11 9.53
N LEU A 684 34.29 -4.98 8.85
CA LEU A 684 35.33 -4.12 8.28
C LEU A 684 36.30 -3.61 9.35
N ASN A 685 35.83 -3.19 10.51
CA ASN A 685 36.67 -2.76 11.63
C ASN A 685 37.56 -3.91 12.15
N ASP A 686 37.03 -5.14 12.19
CA ASP A 686 37.82 -6.32 12.57
C ASP A 686 38.94 -6.62 11.57
N PHE A 687 38.72 -6.49 10.24
CA PHE A 687 39.79 -6.59 9.23
C PHE A 687 40.86 -5.53 9.42
N TYR A 688 40.49 -4.28 9.68
CA TYR A 688 41.46 -3.22 9.97
C TYR A 688 42.24 -3.45 11.26
N LYS A 689 41.60 -4.00 12.29
CA LYS A 689 42.24 -4.38 13.55
C LYS A 689 43.25 -5.54 13.33
N LYS A 690 42.91 -6.49 12.51
CA LYS A 690 43.79 -7.61 12.12
C LYS A 690 44.94 -7.14 11.25
N GLY A 691 44.76 -6.13 10.39
CA GLY A 691 45.76 -5.56 9.47
C GLY A 691 46.00 -6.41 8.22
N SER A 692 45.21 -7.43 7.94
CA SER A 692 45.24 -8.27 6.75
C SER A 692 43.87 -8.84 6.43
N ILE A 693 43.65 -9.24 5.18
CA ILE A 693 42.42 -9.93 4.75
C ILE A 693 42.81 -11.06 3.77
N THR A 694 42.21 -12.25 3.95
CA THR A 694 42.44 -13.36 3.01
C THR A 694 41.58 -13.23 1.76
N LYS A 695 41.88 -13.94 0.69
CA LYS A 695 41.05 -13.99 -0.52
C LYS A 695 39.62 -14.50 -0.18
N GLY A 696 39.52 -15.55 0.66
CA GLY A 696 38.22 -16.08 1.05
C GLY A 696 37.37 -15.09 1.84
N GLU A 697 37.99 -14.34 2.77
CA GLU A 697 37.34 -13.30 3.54
C GLU A 697 36.85 -12.14 2.65
N LEU A 698 37.73 -11.67 1.74
CA LEU A 698 37.37 -10.56 0.83
C LEU A 698 36.29 -10.97 -0.17
N LYS A 699 36.40 -12.14 -0.82
CA LYS A 699 35.36 -12.66 -1.72
C LYS A 699 33.99 -12.71 -1.03
N THR A 700 33.94 -13.29 0.17
CA THR A 700 32.70 -13.39 0.94
C THR A 700 32.14 -12.02 1.32
N PHE A 701 32.99 -11.12 1.80
CA PHE A 701 32.58 -9.75 2.15
C PHE A 701 32.02 -9.00 0.96
N LEU A 702 32.67 -9.09 -0.22
CA LEU A 702 32.21 -8.44 -1.43
C LEU A 702 30.87 -9.00 -1.91
N ILE A 703 30.65 -10.32 -1.81
CA ILE A 703 29.36 -10.94 -2.17
C ILE A 703 28.25 -10.46 -1.25
N LEU A 704 28.50 -10.37 0.07
CA LEU A 704 27.52 -9.86 1.05
C LEU A 704 27.18 -8.38 0.80
N LEU A 705 28.16 -7.57 0.42
CA LEU A 705 27.97 -6.12 0.18
C LEU A 705 27.41 -5.81 -1.21
N ASN A 706 27.62 -6.69 -2.21
CA ASN A 706 27.22 -6.45 -3.61
C ASN A 706 25.75 -6.01 -3.78
N PRO A 707 24.76 -6.62 -3.10
CA PRO A 707 23.39 -6.16 -3.23
C PRO A 707 23.18 -4.68 -2.83
N VAL A 708 23.94 -4.18 -1.89
CA VAL A 708 23.86 -2.79 -1.40
C VAL A 708 24.67 -1.84 -2.28
N ALA A 709 25.94 -2.17 -2.55
CA ALA A 709 26.91 -1.36 -3.28
C ALA A 709 27.50 -2.16 -4.45
N PRO A 710 26.72 -2.36 -5.55
CA PRO A 710 27.10 -3.29 -6.60
C PRO A 710 28.29 -2.86 -7.45
N HIS A 711 28.47 -1.56 -7.70
CA HIS A 711 29.52 -1.10 -8.61
C HIS A 711 30.92 -1.27 -8.01
N ILE A 712 31.12 -0.78 -6.79
CA ILE A 712 32.42 -0.89 -6.10
C ILE A 712 32.83 -2.34 -5.89
N THR A 713 31.87 -3.21 -5.59
CA THR A 713 32.18 -4.63 -5.32
C THR A 713 32.51 -5.40 -6.58
N GLU A 714 31.87 -5.14 -7.71
CA GLU A 714 32.25 -5.71 -9.01
C GLU A 714 33.65 -5.25 -9.45
N GLU A 715 33.95 -3.96 -9.28
CA GLU A 715 35.28 -3.43 -9.64
C GLU A 715 36.36 -4.07 -8.78
N MET A 716 36.19 -4.14 -7.47
CA MET A 716 37.15 -4.80 -6.59
C MET A 716 37.30 -6.28 -6.91
N TRP A 717 36.25 -6.96 -7.29
CA TRP A 717 36.29 -8.37 -7.72
C TRP A 717 37.16 -8.56 -8.95
N GLU A 718 37.01 -7.67 -9.94
CA GLU A 718 37.82 -7.69 -11.17
C GLU A 718 39.27 -7.29 -10.89
N ASP A 719 39.52 -6.21 -10.16
CA ASP A 719 40.85 -5.70 -9.80
C ASP A 719 41.68 -6.70 -8.99
N CYS A 720 41.04 -7.47 -8.10
CA CYS A 720 41.69 -8.53 -7.32
C CYS A 720 41.91 -9.83 -8.11
N GLY A 721 41.46 -9.90 -9.36
CA GLY A 721 41.65 -11.06 -10.22
C GLY A 721 40.94 -12.33 -9.76
N PHE A 722 39.77 -12.22 -9.09
CA PHE A 722 39.00 -13.36 -8.57
C PHE A 722 38.34 -14.21 -9.65
N GLY A 723 38.30 -13.73 -10.89
CA GLY A 723 37.78 -14.43 -12.05
C GLY A 723 36.25 -14.41 -12.15
N GLY A 724 35.76 -14.40 -13.39
CA GLY A 724 34.29 -14.27 -13.64
C GLY A 724 33.71 -12.93 -13.22
N ARG A 725 32.42 -12.88 -13.15
CA ARG A 725 31.65 -11.69 -12.66
C ARG A 725 31.12 -12.00 -11.26
N LEU A 726 31.13 -11.01 -10.35
CA LEU A 726 30.62 -11.17 -9.00
C LEU A 726 29.12 -11.48 -9.02
N TYR A 727 28.31 -10.82 -9.84
CA TYR A 727 26.87 -11.07 -9.95
C TYR A 727 26.49 -12.47 -10.46
N LYS A 728 27.45 -13.30 -10.90
CA LYS A 728 27.29 -14.70 -11.29
C LYS A 728 27.78 -15.69 -10.23
N GLN A 729 28.26 -15.20 -9.10
CA GLN A 729 28.72 -16.05 -8.00
C GLN A 729 27.55 -16.63 -7.20
N ALA A 730 27.85 -17.53 -6.29
CA ALA A 730 26.86 -18.08 -5.36
C ALA A 730 26.79 -17.27 -4.06
N TRP A 731 25.60 -17.11 -3.50
CA TRP A 731 25.43 -16.55 -2.17
C TRP A 731 26.12 -17.42 -1.12
N PRO A 732 26.93 -16.85 -0.19
CA PRO A 732 27.70 -17.65 0.73
C PRO A 732 26.79 -18.32 1.80
N GLU A 733 27.04 -19.60 2.05
CA GLU A 733 26.36 -20.35 3.10
C GLU A 733 27.18 -20.35 4.39
N TYR A 734 26.51 -20.12 5.50
CA TYR A 734 27.14 -20.15 6.82
C TYR A 734 26.97 -21.52 7.48
N ASP A 735 27.95 -21.89 8.31
CA ASP A 735 27.86 -23.06 9.17
C ASP A 735 27.39 -22.61 10.56
N GLU A 736 26.26 -23.12 11.00
CA GLU A 736 25.64 -22.77 12.28
C GLU A 736 26.57 -23.09 13.45
N ALA A 737 27.31 -24.19 13.41
CA ALA A 737 28.25 -24.59 14.45
C ALA A 737 29.41 -23.60 14.62
N LYS A 738 29.80 -22.90 13.52
CA LYS A 738 30.87 -21.93 13.52
C LYS A 738 30.42 -20.52 13.90
N THR A 739 29.12 -20.30 14.09
CA THR A 739 28.60 -19.01 14.57
C THR A 739 28.75 -18.84 16.08
N VAL A 740 29.07 -19.87 16.81
CA VAL A 740 29.21 -19.85 18.27
C VAL A 740 30.64 -19.53 18.64
N GLU A 741 30.85 -18.47 19.43
CA GLU A 741 32.16 -18.19 19.98
C GLU A 741 32.54 -19.26 21.02
N ASN A 742 33.65 -19.94 20.77
CA ASN A 742 34.19 -20.95 21.68
C ASN A 742 34.81 -20.31 22.94
N THR A 743 35.05 -19.01 22.94
CA THR A 743 35.56 -18.25 24.09
C THR A 743 34.61 -17.15 24.50
N VAL A 744 34.62 -16.80 25.76
CA VAL A 744 33.84 -15.70 26.34
C VAL A 744 34.77 -14.81 27.13
N GLU A 745 34.67 -13.49 26.95
CA GLU A 745 35.38 -12.51 27.76
C GLU A 745 34.55 -12.20 29.00
N ILE A 746 35.12 -12.48 30.17
CA ILE A 746 34.45 -12.27 31.47
C ILE A 746 35.21 -11.33 32.37
N ALA A 747 34.47 -10.55 33.14
CA ALA A 747 35.06 -9.63 34.09
C ALA A 747 35.65 -10.38 35.28
N VAL A 748 36.88 -10.02 35.69
CA VAL A 748 37.54 -10.49 36.89
C VAL A 748 37.48 -9.40 37.96
N GLN A 749 36.88 -9.74 39.09
CA GLN A 749 36.61 -8.80 40.16
C GLN A 749 37.41 -9.18 41.45
N ILE A 750 37.73 -8.16 42.23
CA ILE A 750 38.17 -8.31 43.62
C ILE A 750 37.16 -7.59 44.51
N ASN A 751 36.55 -8.32 45.44
CA ASN A 751 35.52 -7.79 46.34
C ASN A 751 34.41 -7.04 45.62
N GLY A 752 33.93 -7.58 44.45
CA GLY A 752 32.85 -7.02 43.62
C GLY A 752 33.26 -5.85 42.72
N LYS A 753 34.54 -5.42 42.72
CA LYS A 753 35.04 -4.36 41.83
C LYS A 753 35.87 -4.97 40.70
N THR A 754 35.51 -4.70 39.42
CA THR A 754 36.23 -5.17 38.24
C THR A 754 37.67 -4.68 38.25
N LYS A 755 38.63 -5.59 38.08
CA LYS A 755 40.07 -5.34 38.08
C LYS A 755 40.74 -5.77 36.77
N GLY A 756 40.07 -6.58 35.94
CA GLY A 756 40.58 -7.02 34.68
C GLY A 756 39.47 -7.78 33.90
N THR A 757 39.79 -8.23 32.70
CA THR A 757 38.99 -9.12 31.89
C THR A 757 39.82 -10.30 31.41
N VAL A 758 39.24 -11.48 31.33
CA VAL A 758 39.90 -12.70 30.85
C VAL A 758 39.05 -13.38 29.79
N SER A 759 39.68 -13.83 28.72
CA SER A 759 39.03 -14.67 27.69
C SER A 759 39.26 -16.14 28.06
N ILE A 760 38.16 -16.86 28.27
CA ILE A 760 38.16 -18.31 28.61
C ILE A 760 37.26 -19.08 27.67
N ALA A 761 37.46 -20.39 27.55
CA ALA A 761 36.53 -21.26 26.82
C ALA A 761 35.13 -21.16 27.44
N ARG A 762 34.08 -21.17 26.61
CA ARG A 762 32.69 -20.99 27.06
C ARG A 762 32.21 -22.10 27.99
N ASP A 763 32.75 -23.30 27.77
CA ASP A 763 32.53 -24.51 28.54
C ASP A 763 33.62 -24.76 29.60
N CYS A 764 34.44 -23.74 29.88
CA CYS A 764 35.54 -23.79 30.83
C CYS A 764 35.03 -24.14 32.24
N ASP A 765 35.66 -25.16 32.83
CA ASP A 765 35.39 -25.48 34.22
C ASP A 765 35.80 -24.38 35.19
N LYS A 766 35.25 -24.47 36.38
CA LYS A 766 35.45 -23.45 37.40
C LYS A 766 36.93 -23.24 37.78
N ASP A 767 37.69 -24.32 37.90
CA ASP A 767 39.07 -24.19 38.42
C ASP A 767 39.99 -23.58 37.36
N THR A 768 39.82 -23.95 36.10
CA THR A 768 40.53 -23.40 34.97
C THR A 768 40.16 -21.89 34.78
N ALA A 769 38.86 -21.56 34.90
CA ALA A 769 38.40 -20.19 34.78
C ALA A 769 39.00 -19.30 35.87
N ILE A 770 38.98 -19.76 37.13
CA ILE A 770 39.55 -19.04 38.26
C ILE A 770 41.05 -18.88 38.10
N ALA A 771 41.78 -19.90 37.68
CA ALA A 771 43.24 -19.82 37.46
C ALA A 771 43.56 -18.77 36.39
N ALA A 772 42.88 -18.78 35.26
CA ALA A 772 43.02 -17.79 34.18
C ALA A 772 42.69 -16.38 34.67
N GLY A 773 41.62 -16.20 35.46
CA GLY A 773 41.25 -14.91 36.03
C GLY A 773 42.28 -14.35 37.02
N LYS A 774 42.83 -15.23 37.87
CA LYS A 774 43.90 -14.83 38.81
C LYS A 774 45.16 -14.37 38.10
N GLU A 775 45.54 -15.00 37.02
CA GLU A 775 46.72 -14.64 36.27
C GLU A 775 46.62 -13.21 35.71
N VAL A 776 45.46 -12.84 35.18
CA VAL A 776 45.22 -11.49 34.63
C VAL A 776 45.30 -10.38 35.70
N ILE A 777 44.93 -10.69 36.95
CA ILE A 777 44.93 -9.70 38.05
C ILE A 777 46.03 -9.98 39.09
N LYS A 778 47.03 -10.76 38.73
CA LYS A 778 48.11 -11.24 39.62
C LYS A 778 48.72 -10.12 40.45
N ASP A 779 49.04 -8.98 39.81
CA ASP A 779 49.66 -7.83 40.49
C ASP A 779 48.71 -7.11 41.45
N LYS A 780 47.43 -7.44 41.45
CA LYS A 780 46.37 -6.83 42.28
C LYS A 780 45.93 -7.75 43.42
N LEU A 781 46.48 -8.96 43.50
CA LEU A 781 46.19 -9.94 44.55
C LEU A 781 47.13 -9.73 45.74
N THR A 782 46.84 -8.74 46.59
CA THR A 782 47.72 -8.32 47.69
C THR A 782 47.30 -8.79 49.08
N GLY A 783 46.22 -9.59 49.20
CA GLY A 783 45.66 -10.07 50.49
C GLY A 783 45.38 -11.57 50.48
N ASN A 784 44.86 -12.09 51.60
CA ASN A 784 44.48 -13.48 51.72
C ASN A 784 43.13 -13.74 51.00
N ILE A 785 43.08 -14.70 50.06
CA ILE A 785 41.86 -15.11 49.38
C ILE A 785 40.98 -15.90 50.33
N ILE A 786 39.75 -15.43 50.55
CA ILE A 786 38.75 -16.06 51.42
C ILE A 786 37.80 -16.94 50.61
N LYS A 787 37.41 -16.48 49.41
CA LYS A 787 36.42 -17.18 48.56
C LYS A 787 36.63 -16.83 47.09
N GLU A 788 36.43 -17.84 46.24
CA GLU A 788 36.53 -17.73 44.82
C GLU A 788 35.16 -18.10 44.20
N ILE A 789 34.59 -17.17 43.45
CA ILE A 789 33.27 -17.30 42.86
C ILE A 789 33.43 -17.24 41.33
N TYR A 790 32.94 -18.25 40.67
CA TYR A 790 32.80 -18.26 39.21
C TYR A 790 31.33 -18.39 38.84
N VAL A 791 30.82 -17.47 38.03
CA VAL A 791 29.51 -17.57 37.39
C VAL A 791 29.76 -17.77 35.91
N PRO A 792 29.47 -18.98 35.37
CA PRO A 792 29.78 -19.31 33.96
C PRO A 792 29.31 -18.23 32.99
N GLY A 793 30.22 -17.83 32.09
CA GLY A 793 29.98 -16.82 31.09
C GLY A 793 29.70 -15.40 31.58
N ARG A 794 29.84 -15.10 32.87
CA ARG A 794 29.52 -13.78 33.41
C ARG A 794 30.64 -13.12 34.20
N ILE A 795 31.19 -13.80 35.22
CA ILE A 795 32.08 -13.14 36.15
C ILE A 795 32.94 -14.13 36.94
N ILE A 796 34.17 -13.70 37.22
CA ILE A 796 35.02 -14.27 38.29
C ILE A 796 35.15 -13.21 39.37
N ASN A 797 34.84 -13.57 40.64
CA ASN A 797 35.01 -12.66 41.74
C ASN A 797 35.86 -13.29 42.81
N ILE A 798 37.03 -12.70 43.09
CA ILE A 798 37.96 -13.09 44.13
C ILE A 798 37.68 -12.27 45.38
N VAL A 799 37.21 -12.92 46.44
CA VAL A 799 36.98 -12.26 47.73
C VAL A 799 38.22 -12.37 48.56
N MET A 800 38.75 -11.23 48.96
CA MET A 800 40.01 -11.10 49.72
C MET A 800 39.80 -10.28 51.00
N LYS A 801 40.61 -10.60 52.02
CA LYS A 801 40.73 -9.83 53.29
C LYS A 801 42.13 -9.31 53.42
#